data_9e1e4eed283da51f2b2629cb1f5cd384
#
_entry.id   9e1e4eed283da51f2b2629cb1f5cd384
#
_cell.length_a   1.000
_cell.length_b   1.000
_cell.length_c   1.000
_cell.angle_alpha   90.00
_cell.angle_beta   90.00
_cell.angle_gamma   90.00
#
_symmetry.space_group_name_H-M   'P 1'
#
loop_
_entity.id
_entity.type
_entity.pdbx_description
1 polymer ?
#
loop_
_entity_poly.entity_id
_entity_poly.type
_entity_poly.pdbx_seq_one_letter_code
_entity_poly.pdbx_strand_id
1 'polypeptide(L)'
;MTSLASSRAVPACSSGARRVEAASGRVPVSRISAFGRFARHDRPSSSAAASVSGRLSAAGRRAPRAARAIVDESKTHPDKDRSLTARGPASAPASGRTPPSETVRVDFLVIGSGISGLSYALEAARHGTVAIVTKDVAYEGSTHYAQGGISAVIADDDTVEAHVEDTHVAGDRLCDPAAVETVCREGRAAVQKLVEFGAKFTRDERGDLHLAREGGHSEKRIVHADDMTGKEIERALLESVRARENVAFYEFHAARDLVMATTVACDGDGNAKASCEETTRCVGAETTRRADGARLTFLAPCVLLAAGGAGQLFSSTTNPSVSTGDGVAMAVRAGARVANMEFVQFHPTALYTGPGGARARSATENAFLVTEAVRGHGGRLFDAPTGGTRFMEKYDDRMELAPRDVVARAIDREIKAALEAGKEAACVWLDVTHLDADETLGAFPGVAAELRARGVDITAQRIPVTPAAHYLCGGVVTDLHGATSVEGLFACGENAYTGVHGANRLASNSLLEAAVFANRAVNASKRRLDAFGNALRPTLDVVQACVERAEAERAASGCVARVDAMDSEDSESADAASAAFDADETWSSAARLQTQRAMWRAAGIVRETRALLAAQAELESLLRLCEAEMRARGGGGLRAHETRNLIVCGLCVLRSASARKESRGLHYVLDFPERVEAERKPTLVEPRATDVYGRAPAVSLVAFAKVGDQAGEIRAASAPAR
;
A
#
# COMPACT_ATOMS: atom_id res chain seq x y z
N MET A 1 -41.99 44.74 34.61
CA MET A 1 -41.86 46.20 34.41
C MET A 1 -41.15 46.38 33.10
N THR A 2 -41.93 46.75 32.13
CA THR A 2 -41.77 47.67 30.99
C THR A 2 -40.65 47.41 30.04
N SER A 3 -40.91 46.83 28.87
CA SER A 3 -41.51 47.38 27.63
C SER A 3 -40.62 48.43 26.96
N LEU A 4 -40.21 48.15 25.76
CA LEU A 4 -40.58 48.91 24.57
C LEU A 4 -39.92 48.34 23.30
N ALA A 5 -40.78 48.00 22.37
CA ALA A 5 -40.50 47.68 20.98
C ALA A 5 -40.25 48.96 20.16
N SER A 6 -39.49 48.87 19.09
CA SER A 6 -39.59 49.81 17.99
C SER A 6 -39.23 49.13 16.69
N SER A 7 -40.26 48.94 15.87
CA SER A 7 -40.31 48.62 14.48
C SER A 7 -39.81 49.78 13.60
N ARG A 8 -39.06 49.50 12.52
CA ARG A 8 -39.15 50.33 11.32
C ARG A 8 -39.01 49.52 10.03
N ALA A 9 -39.88 49.88 9.14
CA ALA A 9 -40.32 49.25 7.94
C ALA A 9 -39.36 49.41 6.74
N VAL A 10 -39.62 48.52 5.80
CA VAL A 10 -39.14 48.43 4.39
C VAL A 10 -39.60 49.65 3.58
N PRO A 11 -38.90 49.99 2.47
CA PRO A 11 -39.62 50.23 1.23
C PRO A 11 -39.15 49.35 0.09
N ALA A 12 -40.13 48.81 -0.61
CA ALA A 12 -40.04 48.21 -1.94
C ALA A 12 -39.96 49.29 -3.01
N CYS A 13 -39.19 49.03 -4.08
CA CYS A 13 -39.35 49.71 -5.36
C CYS A 13 -39.01 48.68 -6.50
N SER A 14 -39.96 48.27 -7.14
CA SER A 14 -40.53 48.19 -8.47
C SER A 14 -39.56 48.12 -9.66
N SER A 15 -39.71 47.00 -10.36
CA SER A 15 -39.82 46.74 -11.83
C SER A 15 -39.09 47.65 -12.82
N GLY A 16 -38.30 47.01 -13.67
CA GLY A 16 -37.82 47.56 -14.95
C GLY A 16 -37.33 46.47 -15.86
N ALA A 17 -38.26 45.86 -16.58
CA ALA A 17 -37.98 44.96 -17.68
C ALA A 17 -37.46 45.76 -18.89
N ARG A 18 -36.28 45.43 -19.42
CA ARG A 18 -35.96 45.74 -20.83
C ARG A 18 -35.51 44.48 -21.53
N ARG A 19 -36.36 44.05 -22.45
CA ARG A 19 -36.01 43.17 -23.58
C ARG A 19 -34.93 43.84 -24.40
N VAL A 20 -33.88 43.10 -24.79
CA VAL A 20 -33.06 43.40 -25.95
C VAL A 20 -32.98 42.11 -26.77
N GLU A 21 -33.28 42.31 -28.05
CA GLU A 21 -33.51 41.33 -29.09
C GLU A 21 -32.25 40.54 -29.48
N ALA A 22 -32.53 39.37 -30.00
CA ALA A 22 -31.59 38.48 -30.69
C ALA A 22 -31.04 39.15 -31.97
N ALA A 23 -29.72 39.15 -32.12
CA ALA A 23 -29.06 39.31 -33.42
C ALA A 23 -28.29 38.04 -33.76
N SER A 24 -28.84 37.29 -34.69
CA SER A 24 -28.22 36.17 -35.38
C SER A 24 -27.12 36.69 -36.32
N GLY A 25 -25.88 36.31 -36.06
CA GLY A 25 -24.74 36.49 -36.94
C GLY A 25 -24.11 35.15 -37.32
N ARG A 26 -24.55 34.58 -38.43
CA ARG A 26 -23.85 33.53 -39.15
C ARG A 26 -22.66 34.13 -39.88
N VAL A 27 -21.46 33.58 -39.70
CA VAL A 27 -20.29 33.77 -40.55
C VAL A 27 -19.77 32.41 -41.00
N PRO A 28 -19.27 32.25 -42.22
CA PRO A 28 -19.40 31.03 -43.01
C PRO A 28 -18.17 30.10 -42.92
N VAL A 29 -18.47 28.84 -43.16
CA VAL A 29 -17.53 27.75 -43.44
C VAL A 29 -16.81 28.02 -44.76
N SER A 30 -15.49 28.13 -44.74
CA SER A 30 -14.66 28.02 -45.95
C SER A 30 -14.05 26.61 -46.02
N ARG A 31 -14.57 25.84 -46.97
CA ARG A 31 -13.93 24.65 -47.51
C ARG A 31 -12.64 25.05 -48.23
N ILE A 32 -11.54 24.33 -47.90
CA ILE A 32 -10.47 24.14 -48.88
C ILE A 32 -10.33 22.64 -49.08
N SER A 33 -10.73 22.23 -50.28
CA SER A 33 -10.46 20.92 -50.87
C SER A 33 -9.18 21.03 -51.72
N ALA A 34 -8.41 20.00 -51.72
CA ALA A 34 -7.92 19.35 -52.93
C ALA A 34 -6.42 18.94 -52.92
N PHE A 35 -6.26 17.74 -53.32
CA PHE A 35 -5.28 17.12 -54.22
C PHE A 35 -4.04 16.44 -53.59
N GLY A 36 -3.98 15.15 -53.91
CA GLY A 36 -2.80 14.33 -53.94
C GLY A 36 -3.07 12.81 -54.05
N ARG A 37 -3.61 12.36 -55.21
CA ARG A 37 -3.58 10.91 -55.56
C ARG A 37 -2.17 10.57 -56.06
N PHE A 38 -1.60 9.46 -55.55
CA PHE A 38 -0.66 8.63 -56.33
C PHE A 38 -0.86 7.16 -55.89
N ALA A 39 -1.39 6.44 -56.82
CA ALA A 39 -0.93 5.34 -57.67
C ALA A 39 -0.71 4.00 -56.96
N ARG A 40 -1.63 3.09 -57.31
CA ARG A 40 -1.50 1.61 -57.14
C ARG A 40 -0.37 1.11 -58.02
N HIS A 41 0.40 0.15 -57.53
CA HIS A 41 1.12 -0.79 -58.37
C HIS A 41 0.74 -2.22 -58.01
N ASP A 42 0.52 -2.97 -59.09
CA ASP A 42 -0.09 -4.25 -59.24
C ASP A 42 0.76 -5.43 -58.68
N ARG A 43 0.02 -6.48 -58.37
CA ARG A 43 0.55 -7.87 -58.25
C ARG A 43 0.93 -8.38 -59.64
N PRO A 44 1.82 -9.43 -59.67
CA PRO A 44 1.45 -10.60 -60.48
C PRO A 44 1.47 -11.89 -59.65
N SER A 45 0.47 -12.70 -59.97
CA SER A 45 0.27 -14.09 -59.66
C SER A 45 1.05 -14.97 -60.64
N SER A 46 1.59 -16.12 -60.17
CA SER A 46 1.61 -17.43 -60.86
C SER A 46 2.31 -18.45 -59.97
N SER A 47 1.61 -19.41 -59.41
CA SER A 47 1.35 -20.79 -59.90
C SER A 47 2.57 -21.55 -60.41
N ALA A 48 2.99 -22.62 -59.66
CA ALA A 48 3.22 -23.95 -60.23
C ALA A 48 3.48 -24.97 -59.11
N ALA A 49 2.66 -25.99 -59.10
CA ALA A 49 2.82 -27.22 -58.35
C ALA A 49 3.90 -28.11 -59.00
N ALA A 50 4.66 -28.84 -58.21
CA ALA A 50 5.28 -30.07 -58.60
C ALA A 50 5.42 -31.04 -57.43
N SER A 51 4.63 -32.07 -57.49
CA SER A 51 4.70 -33.29 -56.73
C SER A 51 5.88 -34.13 -57.18
N VAL A 52 6.67 -34.65 -56.23
CA VAL A 52 7.50 -35.87 -56.50
C VAL A 52 7.40 -36.79 -55.28
N SER A 53 6.76 -37.92 -55.53
CA SER A 53 6.74 -39.09 -54.69
C SER A 53 8.06 -39.87 -54.80
N GLY A 54 8.63 -40.30 -53.70
CA GLY A 54 9.75 -41.24 -53.65
C GLY A 54 9.64 -42.12 -52.40
N ARG A 55 9.19 -43.38 -52.65
CA ARG A 55 9.27 -44.49 -51.68
C ARG A 55 10.67 -45.07 -51.62
N LEU A 56 10.89 -45.70 -50.46
CA LEU A 56 11.77 -46.86 -50.11
C LEU A 56 12.71 -46.45 -48.98
N SER A 57 12.98 -47.23 -47.94
CA SER A 57 12.60 -48.59 -47.48
C SER A 57 13.06 -48.73 -46.02
N ALA A 58 12.48 -49.68 -45.35
CA ALA A 58 12.67 -50.08 -43.96
C ALA A 58 14.06 -50.56 -43.60
N ALA A 59 14.56 -50.22 -42.42
CA ALA A 59 15.40 -51.07 -41.59
C ALA A 59 15.15 -50.76 -40.11
N GLY A 60 14.64 -51.76 -39.44
CA GLY A 60 14.23 -51.68 -38.03
C GLY A 60 15.42 -51.67 -37.06
N ARG A 61 15.21 -51.03 -35.93
CA ARG A 61 15.78 -51.44 -34.63
C ARG A 61 14.80 -51.12 -33.51
N ARG A 62 14.66 -52.11 -32.65
CA ARG A 62 13.71 -52.22 -31.51
C ARG A 62 13.91 -51.13 -30.50
N ALA A 63 12.80 -50.55 -30.02
CA ALA A 63 12.69 -49.80 -28.79
C ALA A 63 12.40 -50.73 -27.59
N PRO A 64 12.90 -50.44 -26.37
CA PRO A 64 12.45 -51.09 -25.16
C PRO A 64 11.19 -50.38 -24.63
N ARG A 65 10.24 -51.20 -24.22
CA ARG A 65 8.99 -50.81 -23.50
C ARG A 65 9.33 -50.05 -22.21
N ALA A 66 8.83 -48.82 -22.07
CA ALA A 66 8.67 -48.18 -20.79
C ALA A 66 7.28 -48.50 -20.20
N ALA A 67 7.29 -49.06 -19.00
CA ALA A 67 6.12 -49.42 -18.25
C ALA A 67 5.37 -48.17 -17.79
N ARG A 68 4.04 -48.16 -17.98
CA ARG A 68 3.09 -47.28 -17.31
C ARG A 68 3.08 -47.61 -15.82
N ALA A 69 3.52 -46.71 -14.96
CA ALA A 69 3.21 -46.75 -13.55
C ALA A 69 2.04 -45.77 -13.31
N ILE A 70 0.90 -46.35 -12.88
CA ILE A 70 -0.22 -45.62 -12.29
C ILE A 70 0.25 -45.19 -10.91
N VAL A 71 0.32 -43.88 -10.65
CA VAL A 71 0.59 -43.36 -9.30
C VAL A 71 -0.75 -43.08 -8.66
N ASP A 72 -1.01 -43.85 -7.61
CA ASP A 72 -2.11 -43.71 -6.66
C ASP A 72 -1.86 -42.45 -5.78
N GLU A 73 -2.72 -41.45 -5.87
CA GLU A 73 -2.70 -40.24 -5.08
C GLU A 73 -3.33 -40.45 -3.70
N SER A 74 -2.73 -41.25 -2.85
CA SER A 74 -3.10 -41.34 -1.46
C SER A 74 -1.95 -41.77 -0.55
N LYS A 75 -0.90 -40.96 -0.48
CA LYS A 75 0.05 -41.05 0.64
C LYS A 75 0.64 -39.69 0.95
N THR A 76 0.19 -39.12 2.03
CA THR A 76 0.77 -38.05 2.83
C THR A 76 2.28 -38.18 2.95
N HIS A 77 3.01 -37.14 2.55
CA HIS A 77 4.43 -36.99 2.87
C HIS A 77 4.60 -36.60 4.34
N PRO A 78 5.47 -37.28 5.09
CA PRO A 78 5.88 -36.78 6.39
C PRO A 78 6.92 -35.68 6.20
N ASP A 79 6.63 -34.53 6.79
CA ASP A 79 7.57 -33.44 7.05
C ASP A 79 8.85 -33.97 7.67
N LYS A 80 9.98 -33.76 7.01
CA LYS A 80 11.30 -33.79 7.63
C LYS A 80 11.68 -32.41 8.04
N ASP A 81 11.14 -32.02 9.18
CA ASP A 81 11.59 -30.94 10.02
C ASP A 81 13.09 -31.13 10.35
N ARG A 82 13.96 -30.30 9.77
CA ARG A 82 15.28 -30.02 10.31
C ARG A 82 15.24 -28.70 11.04
N SER A 83 14.76 -28.75 12.26
CA SER A 83 14.95 -27.71 13.26
C SER A 83 16.45 -27.42 13.40
N LEU A 84 16.86 -26.23 12.98
CA LEU A 84 18.06 -25.60 13.54
C LEU A 84 17.71 -25.20 14.96
N THR A 85 18.31 -25.90 15.90
CA THR A 85 18.17 -25.77 17.34
C THR A 85 18.48 -24.34 17.78
N ALA A 86 17.42 -23.54 17.99
CA ALA A 86 17.44 -22.60 19.09
C ALA A 86 17.71 -23.41 20.36
N ARG A 87 18.70 -23.03 21.15
CA ARG A 87 18.98 -23.62 22.47
C ARG A 87 17.66 -23.74 23.21
N GLY A 88 17.38 -24.97 23.65
CA GLY A 88 16.12 -25.31 24.32
C GLY A 88 15.85 -24.40 25.50
N PRO A 89 14.59 -24.24 25.90
CA PRO A 89 14.23 -23.43 27.03
C PRO A 89 14.87 -24.02 28.27
N ALA A 90 15.67 -23.19 28.97
CA ALA A 90 16.03 -23.46 30.33
C ALA A 90 14.73 -23.70 31.11
N SER A 91 14.69 -24.75 31.92
CA SER A 91 13.58 -25.12 32.78
C SER A 91 12.94 -23.90 33.41
N ALA A 92 11.61 -23.78 33.22
CA ALA A 92 10.79 -22.70 33.76
C ALA A 92 11.05 -22.52 35.26
N PRO A 93 11.34 -21.31 35.77
CA PRO A 93 11.34 -21.07 37.19
C PRO A 93 9.90 -21.05 37.68
N ALA A 94 9.59 -21.92 38.63
CA ALA A 94 8.35 -21.92 39.40
C ALA A 94 8.31 -20.65 40.27
N SER A 95 7.81 -19.56 39.74
CA SER A 95 7.27 -18.39 40.47
C SER A 95 6.61 -17.47 39.49
N GLY A 96 5.33 -17.09 39.71
CA GLY A 96 4.51 -16.20 38.90
C GLY A 96 5.07 -14.78 38.81
N ARG A 97 6.15 -14.63 38.05
CA ARG A 97 6.74 -13.35 37.65
C ARG A 97 6.69 -13.28 36.15
N THR A 98 6.02 -12.27 35.62
CA THR A 98 6.12 -11.87 34.21
C THR A 98 7.60 -11.89 33.82
N PRO A 99 7.99 -12.57 32.73
CA PRO A 99 9.38 -12.54 32.29
C PRO A 99 9.77 -11.08 32.03
N PRO A 100 10.99 -10.66 32.43
CA PRO A 100 11.47 -9.32 32.16
C PRO A 100 11.40 -9.08 30.65
N SER A 101 10.92 -7.90 30.23
CA SER A 101 10.92 -7.51 28.84
C SER A 101 12.35 -7.61 28.29
N GLU A 102 12.47 -8.31 27.18
CA GLU A 102 13.76 -8.56 26.55
C GLU A 102 14.10 -7.37 25.64
N THR A 103 15.31 -6.83 25.82
CA THR A 103 15.84 -5.78 24.93
C THR A 103 16.81 -6.39 23.93
N VAL A 104 16.55 -6.18 22.65
CA VAL A 104 17.35 -6.63 21.51
C VAL A 104 18.08 -5.44 20.90
N ARG A 105 19.41 -5.50 20.77
CA ARG A 105 20.22 -4.46 20.10
C ARG A 105 20.71 -4.96 18.76
N VAL A 106 20.51 -4.12 17.72
CA VAL A 106 20.99 -4.36 16.36
C VAL A 106 21.44 -3.03 15.72
N ASP A 107 22.16 -3.12 14.61
CA ASP A 107 22.59 -1.95 13.86
C ASP A 107 21.42 -1.41 12.99
N PHE A 108 20.59 -2.31 12.47
CA PHE A 108 19.45 -1.99 11.62
C PHE A 108 18.21 -2.74 12.09
N LEU A 109 17.14 -2.00 12.36
CA LEU A 109 15.81 -2.55 12.62
C LEU A 109 14.93 -2.33 11.41
N VAL A 110 14.32 -3.39 10.90
CA VAL A 110 13.38 -3.37 9.77
C VAL A 110 12.00 -3.78 10.26
N ILE A 111 11.00 -2.93 10.05
CA ILE A 111 9.60 -3.19 10.41
C ILE A 111 8.82 -3.47 9.12
N GLY A 112 8.53 -4.75 8.88
CA GLY A 112 7.86 -5.27 7.68
C GLY A 112 8.78 -6.12 6.82
N SER A 113 8.22 -7.19 6.25
CA SER A 113 8.92 -8.24 5.50
C SER A 113 8.53 -8.34 4.02
N GLY A 114 7.92 -7.29 3.45
CA GLY A 114 7.68 -7.20 2.00
C GLY A 114 8.96 -6.85 1.22
N ILE A 115 8.84 -6.67 -0.10
CA ILE A 115 9.97 -6.40 -1.02
C ILE A 115 10.90 -5.30 -0.50
N SER A 116 10.37 -4.19 0.06
CA SER A 116 11.20 -3.10 0.58
C SER A 116 12.06 -3.53 1.77
N GLY A 117 11.43 -4.18 2.76
CA GLY A 117 12.10 -4.61 3.98
C GLY A 117 13.16 -5.67 3.72
N LEU A 118 12.83 -6.68 2.90
CA LEU A 118 13.76 -7.76 2.55
C LEU A 118 14.93 -7.28 1.68
N SER A 119 14.66 -6.43 0.67
CA SER A 119 15.72 -5.84 -0.16
C SER A 119 16.68 -4.97 0.65
N TYR A 120 16.12 -4.15 1.55
CA TYR A 120 16.93 -3.36 2.48
C TYR A 120 17.77 -4.25 3.40
N ALA A 121 17.15 -5.28 4.01
CA ALA A 121 17.83 -6.16 4.96
C ALA A 121 19.03 -6.90 4.32
N LEU A 122 18.88 -7.39 3.08
CA LEU A 122 19.96 -8.05 2.33
C LEU A 122 21.17 -7.16 2.13
N GLU A 123 20.97 -5.90 1.81
CA GLU A 123 22.05 -4.94 1.61
C GLU A 123 22.60 -4.42 2.94
N ALA A 124 21.72 -4.14 3.94
CA ALA A 124 22.12 -3.68 5.27
C ALA A 124 22.96 -4.73 6.04
N ALA A 125 22.68 -6.01 5.82
CA ALA A 125 23.45 -7.13 6.39
C ALA A 125 24.93 -7.13 5.98
N ARG A 126 25.32 -6.42 4.92
CA ARG A 126 26.72 -6.21 4.55
C ARG A 126 27.45 -5.24 5.46
N HIS A 127 26.71 -4.50 6.31
CA HIS A 127 27.22 -3.38 7.10
C HIS A 127 27.04 -3.57 8.61
N GLY A 128 26.22 -4.54 9.04
CA GLY A 128 25.95 -4.78 10.46
C GLY A 128 24.89 -5.86 10.69
N THR A 129 24.45 -5.93 11.92
CA THR A 129 23.40 -6.85 12.37
C THR A 129 22.02 -6.27 12.04
N VAL A 130 21.10 -7.15 11.60
CA VAL A 130 19.74 -6.77 11.18
C VAL A 130 18.70 -7.56 11.94
N ALA A 131 17.68 -6.90 12.46
CA ALA A 131 16.46 -7.54 12.92
C ALA A 131 15.29 -7.17 11.98
N ILE A 132 14.54 -8.18 11.50
CA ILE A 132 13.31 -8.00 10.76
C ILE A 132 12.14 -8.37 11.66
N VAL A 133 11.26 -7.42 11.93
CA VAL A 133 10.04 -7.59 12.72
C VAL A 133 8.85 -7.62 11.81
N THR A 134 8.03 -8.67 11.87
CA THR A 134 6.78 -8.79 11.12
C THR A 134 5.67 -9.38 11.99
N LYS A 135 4.45 -8.84 11.86
CA LYS A 135 3.34 -9.19 12.75
C LYS A 135 2.62 -10.51 12.41
N ASP A 136 2.95 -11.09 11.26
CA ASP A 136 2.48 -12.40 10.83
C ASP A 136 3.67 -13.21 10.27
N VAL A 137 3.41 -14.30 9.53
CA VAL A 137 4.45 -15.01 8.80
C VAL A 137 5.17 -14.08 7.81
N ALA A 138 6.44 -14.32 7.55
CA ALA A 138 7.28 -13.38 6.80
C ALA A 138 6.81 -13.11 5.36
N TYR A 139 6.07 -14.04 4.74
CA TYR A 139 5.54 -13.86 3.39
C TYR A 139 4.16 -13.17 3.36
N GLU A 140 3.48 -12.98 4.51
CA GLU A 140 2.15 -12.35 4.52
C GLU A 140 2.25 -10.84 4.33
N GLY A 141 1.98 -10.41 3.11
CA GLY A 141 2.06 -9.01 2.72
C GLY A 141 1.60 -8.75 1.29
N SER A 142 1.40 -7.48 0.94
CA SER A 142 0.93 -7.09 -0.41
C SER A 142 1.89 -7.53 -1.52
N THR A 143 3.18 -7.71 -1.23
CA THR A 143 4.17 -8.23 -2.19
C THR A 143 3.77 -9.61 -2.67
N HIS A 144 3.43 -10.53 -1.77
CA HIS A 144 3.06 -11.91 -2.10
C HIS A 144 1.88 -12.00 -3.07
N TYR A 145 0.92 -11.10 -2.94
CA TYR A 145 -0.31 -11.08 -3.73
C TYR A 145 -0.23 -10.20 -4.98
N ALA A 146 0.91 -9.59 -5.28
CA ALA A 146 1.10 -8.78 -6.48
C ALA A 146 1.12 -9.66 -7.74
N GLN A 147 0.06 -9.54 -8.56
CA GLN A 147 -0.16 -10.34 -9.77
C GLN A 147 0.56 -9.76 -10.99
N GLY A 148 0.62 -8.43 -11.11
CA GLY A 148 1.24 -7.73 -12.23
C GLY A 148 2.75 -7.97 -12.29
N GLY A 149 3.52 -6.91 -12.57
CA GLY A 149 4.96 -7.04 -12.67
C GLY A 149 5.71 -5.88 -11.99
N ILE A 150 6.97 -5.77 -12.35
CA ILE A 150 7.83 -4.64 -12.01
C ILE A 150 8.22 -3.92 -13.30
N SER A 151 7.91 -2.62 -13.37
CA SER A 151 8.22 -1.81 -14.54
C SER A 151 9.71 -1.44 -14.56
N ALA A 152 10.38 -1.66 -15.68
CA ALA A 152 11.77 -1.22 -15.86
C ALA A 152 12.11 -1.12 -17.34
N VAL A 153 12.91 -0.15 -17.73
CA VAL A 153 13.42 0.00 -19.10
C VAL A 153 14.51 -1.04 -19.33
N ILE A 154 14.13 -2.14 -20.00
CA ILE A 154 15.02 -3.27 -20.28
C ILE A 154 15.28 -3.39 -21.78
N ALA A 155 14.24 -3.26 -22.63
CA ALA A 155 14.35 -3.37 -24.07
C ALA A 155 15.10 -2.17 -24.69
N ASP A 156 15.70 -2.40 -25.86
CA ASP A 156 16.48 -1.37 -26.56
C ASP A 156 15.59 -0.31 -27.27
N ASP A 157 14.32 -0.65 -27.50
CA ASP A 157 13.31 0.22 -28.11
C ASP A 157 12.53 1.07 -27.08
N ASP A 158 12.77 0.88 -25.78
CA ASP A 158 12.21 1.68 -24.70
C ASP A 158 13.23 2.67 -24.13
N THR A 159 12.76 3.78 -23.58
CA THR A 159 13.61 4.85 -23.00
C THR A 159 13.20 5.22 -21.58
N VAL A 160 14.15 5.70 -20.78
CA VAL A 160 13.89 6.23 -19.44
C VAL A 160 12.93 7.41 -19.53
N GLU A 161 13.08 8.25 -20.55
CA GLU A 161 12.26 9.45 -20.78
C GLU A 161 10.79 9.06 -21.06
N ALA A 162 10.54 7.99 -21.82
CA ALA A 162 9.18 7.47 -22.03
C ALA A 162 8.56 6.96 -20.73
N HIS A 163 9.31 6.23 -19.91
CA HIS A 163 8.82 5.76 -18.60
C HIS A 163 8.57 6.93 -17.63
N VAL A 164 9.43 7.95 -17.63
CA VAL A 164 9.25 9.20 -16.84
C VAL A 164 7.96 9.88 -17.25
N GLU A 165 7.73 10.04 -18.56
CA GLU A 165 6.53 10.71 -19.07
C GLU A 165 5.25 9.93 -18.73
N ASP A 166 5.23 8.61 -18.93
CA ASP A 166 4.10 7.75 -18.55
C ASP A 166 3.78 7.88 -17.05
N THR A 167 4.82 7.93 -16.21
CA THR A 167 4.66 8.10 -14.75
C THR A 167 4.06 9.46 -14.41
N HIS A 168 4.52 10.54 -15.04
CA HIS A 168 3.97 11.88 -14.84
C HIS A 168 2.53 12.00 -15.33
N VAL A 169 2.20 11.40 -16.47
CA VAL A 169 0.83 11.37 -17.01
C VAL A 169 -0.11 10.61 -16.06
N ALA A 170 0.31 9.42 -15.62
CA ALA A 170 -0.48 8.62 -14.68
C ALA A 170 -0.70 9.35 -13.34
N GLY A 171 0.36 10.00 -12.81
CA GLY A 171 0.32 10.76 -11.56
C GLY A 171 -0.36 12.12 -11.65
N ASP A 172 -1.04 12.41 -12.76
CA ASP A 172 -1.74 13.67 -13.04
C ASP A 172 -0.85 14.90 -12.79
N ARG A 173 0.42 14.78 -13.22
CA ARG A 173 1.46 15.82 -13.11
C ARG A 173 1.77 16.29 -11.69
N LEU A 174 1.33 15.55 -10.67
CA LEU A 174 1.61 15.86 -9.26
C LEU A 174 2.85 15.11 -8.72
N CYS A 175 3.52 14.33 -9.53
CA CYS A 175 4.74 13.63 -9.16
C CYS A 175 5.91 14.59 -8.88
N ASP A 176 6.81 14.19 -7.99
CA ASP A 176 8.12 14.84 -7.85
C ASP A 176 9.02 14.41 -9.01
N PRO A 177 9.49 15.36 -9.87
CA PRO A 177 10.29 15.02 -11.05
C PRO A 177 11.59 14.30 -10.72
N ALA A 178 12.26 14.65 -9.62
CA ALA A 178 13.53 14.04 -9.25
C ALA A 178 13.33 12.61 -8.73
N ALA A 179 12.23 12.35 -8.02
CA ALA A 179 11.88 11.01 -7.57
C ALA A 179 11.50 10.09 -8.74
N VAL A 180 10.71 10.59 -9.68
CA VAL A 180 10.33 9.84 -10.89
C VAL A 180 11.56 9.50 -11.73
N GLU A 181 12.40 10.49 -12.04
CA GLU A 181 13.63 10.27 -12.81
C GLU A 181 14.55 9.25 -12.11
N THR A 182 14.70 9.36 -10.79
CA THR A 182 15.49 8.42 -9.98
C THR A 182 15.00 6.99 -10.14
N VAL A 183 13.71 6.77 -9.95
CA VAL A 183 13.12 5.40 -10.01
C VAL A 183 13.21 4.82 -11.42
N CYS A 184 12.87 5.59 -12.45
CA CYS A 184 12.92 5.11 -13.83
C CYS A 184 14.35 4.79 -14.27
N ARG A 185 15.31 5.62 -13.89
CA ARG A 185 16.73 5.45 -14.26
C ARG A 185 17.40 4.29 -13.52
N GLU A 186 17.07 4.08 -12.24
CA GLU A 186 17.65 3.02 -11.43
C GLU A 186 16.89 1.68 -11.57
N GLY A 187 15.79 1.64 -12.32
CA GLY A 187 14.90 0.49 -12.43
C GLY A 187 15.57 -0.77 -12.98
N ARG A 188 16.35 -0.66 -14.06
CA ARG A 188 17.08 -1.80 -14.63
C ARG A 188 18.02 -2.44 -13.59
N ALA A 189 18.76 -1.62 -12.84
CA ALA A 189 19.66 -2.11 -11.80
C ALA A 189 18.92 -2.76 -10.63
N ALA A 190 17.75 -2.23 -10.25
CA ALA A 190 16.91 -2.83 -9.21
C ALA A 190 16.37 -4.21 -9.63
N VAL A 191 15.88 -4.37 -10.86
CA VAL A 191 15.47 -5.67 -11.40
C VAL A 191 16.64 -6.65 -11.46
N GLN A 192 17.82 -6.20 -11.92
CA GLN A 192 19.01 -7.05 -11.95
C GLN A 192 19.39 -7.57 -10.56
N LYS A 193 19.30 -6.75 -9.53
CA LYS A 193 19.52 -7.20 -8.13
C LYS A 193 18.52 -8.26 -7.68
N LEU A 194 17.24 -8.14 -8.05
CA LEU A 194 16.26 -9.18 -7.75
C LEU A 194 16.62 -10.51 -8.41
N VAL A 195 17.13 -10.49 -9.65
CA VAL A 195 17.66 -11.68 -10.33
C VAL A 195 18.87 -12.25 -9.59
N GLU A 196 19.80 -11.39 -9.15
CA GLU A 196 20.98 -11.80 -8.35
C GLU A 196 20.58 -12.43 -7.01
N PHE A 197 19.47 -12.01 -6.41
CA PHE A 197 18.88 -12.62 -5.23
C PHE A 197 18.06 -13.88 -5.55
N GLY A 198 18.01 -14.32 -6.80
CA GLY A 198 17.42 -15.58 -7.21
C GLY A 198 15.97 -15.51 -7.70
N ALA A 199 15.45 -14.31 -8.01
CA ALA A 199 14.14 -14.17 -8.63
C ALA A 199 14.17 -14.69 -10.08
N LYS A 200 13.19 -15.54 -10.43
CA LYS A 200 13.04 -16.17 -11.73
C LYS A 200 11.88 -15.54 -12.48
N PHE A 201 12.19 -14.61 -13.35
CA PHE A 201 11.21 -13.98 -14.22
C PHE A 201 10.98 -14.78 -15.48
N THR A 202 9.79 -14.65 -16.07
CA THR A 202 9.41 -15.27 -17.35
C THR A 202 10.37 -14.80 -18.45
N ARG A 203 10.80 -15.76 -19.30
CA ARG A 203 11.71 -15.51 -20.41
C ARG A 203 11.07 -15.90 -21.72
N ASP A 204 11.46 -15.23 -22.80
CA ASP A 204 11.06 -15.57 -24.16
C ASP A 204 11.88 -16.77 -24.70
N GLU A 205 11.60 -17.17 -25.94
CA GLU A 205 12.27 -18.29 -26.63
C GLU A 205 13.78 -18.07 -26.81
N ARG A 206 14.28 -16.83 -26.75
CA ARG A 206 15.68 -16.45 -26.85
C ARG A 206 16.41 -16.49 -25.53
N GLY A 207 15.64 -16.62 -24.43
CA GLY A 207 16.16 -16.56 -23.07
C GLY A 207 16.24 -15.15 -22.48
N ASP A 208 15.76 -14.14 -23.20
CA ASP A 208 15.63 -12.77 -22.70
C ASP A 208 14.40 -12.63 -21.80
N LEU A 209 14.36 -11.58 -20.97
CA LEU A 209 13.19 -11.30 -20.14
C LEU A 209 11.97 -11.00 -21.03
N HIS A 210 10.89 -11.77 -20.85
CA HIS A 210 9.62 -11.47 -21.50
C HIS A 210 9.02 -10.21 -20.88
N LEU A 211 8.62 -9.25 -21.72
CA LEU A 211 8.08 -7.96 -21.28
C LEU A 211 6.62 -7.84 -21.67
N ALA A 212 5.77 -7.60 -20.66
CA ALA A 212 4.37 -7.30 -20.84
C ALA A 212 4.13 -5.78 -20.92
N ARG A 213 2.91 -5.39 -21.33
CA ARG A 213 2.43 -4.02 -21.30
C ARG A 213 1.17 -3.92 -20.45
N GLU A 214 1.13 -2.95 -19.54
CA GLU A 214 -0.05 -2.64 -18.73
C GLU A 214 -0.62 -1.27 -19.10
N GLY A 215 -1.84 -0.99 -18.62
CA GLY A 215 -2.51 0.28 -18.87
C GLY A 215 -1.70 1.49 -18.37
N GLY A 216 -1.66 2.55 -19.20
CA GLY A 216 -0.88 3.75 -18.90
C GLY A 216 0.57 3.73 -19.36
N HIS A 217 1.12 2.57 -19.76
CA HIS A 217 2.46 2.46 -20.33
C HIS A 217 2.44 2.63 -21.85
N SER A 218 3.34 3.45 -22.38
CA SER A 218 3.55 3.61 -23.81
C SER A 218 4.24 2.38 -24.44
N GLU A 219 5.16 1.73 -23.69
CA GLU A 219 5.98 0.64 -24.16
C GLU A 219 5.83 -0.63 -23.30
N LYS A 220 6.32 -1.77 -23.83
CA LYS A 220 6.42 -3.04 -23.09
C LYS A 220 7.62 -2.99 -22.17
N ARG A 221 7.39 -2.78 -20.87
CA ARG A 221 8.47 -2.70 -19.87
C ARG A 221 8.18 -3.44 -18.58
N ILE A 222 7.13 -4.25 -18.54
CA ILE A 222 6.73 -4.96 -17.33
C ILE A 222 7.42 -6.31 -17.31
N VAL A 223 8.40 -6.45 -16.42
CA VAL A 223 9.05 -7.72 -16.10
C VAL A 223 8.14 -8.49 -15.16
N HIS A 224 7.86 -9.76 -15.43
CA HIS A 224 6.89 -10.55 -14.69
C HIS A 224 7.33 -12.03 -14.52
N ALA A 225 6.71 -12.72 -13.58
CA ALA A 225 6.79 -14.16 -13.41
C ALA A 225 5.36 -14.71 -13.50
N ASP A 226 4.98 -15.12 -14.71
CA ASP A 226 3.62 -15.48 -15.10
C ASP A 226 2.61 -14.40 -14.62
N ASP A 227 1.56 -14.77 -13.89
CA ASP A 227 0.58 -13.87 -13.29
C ASP A 227 0.72 -13.75 -11.75
N MET A 228 1.90 -14.11 -11.18
CA MET A 228 2.17 -14.12 -9.74
C MET A 228 3.57 -13.58 -9.41
N THR A 229 3.94 -12.46 -10.02
CA THR A 229 5.28 -11.87 -9.94
C THR A 229 5.74 -11.58 -8.50
N GLY A 230 4.85 -11.05 -7.67
CA GLY A 230 5.18 -10.72 -6.30
C GLY A 230 5.53 -11.94 -5.45
N LYS A 231 4.84 -13.07 -5.67
CA LYS A 231 5.12 -14.34 -4.99
C LYS A 231 6.53 -14.86 -5.29
N GLU A 232 6.97 -14.75 -6.54
CA GLU A 232 8.32 -15.17 -6.94
C GLU A 232 9.39 -14.25 -6.36
N ILE A 233 9.17 -12.93 -6.38
CA ILE A 233 10.09 -11.95 -5.76
C ILE A 233 10.20 -12.23 -4.26
N GLU A 234 9.07 -12.41 -3.57
CA GLU A 234 9.03 -12.70 -2.12
C GLU A 234 9.79 -13.98 -1.78
N ARG A 235 9.56 -15.07 -2.53
CA ARG A 235 10.27 -16.34 -2.37
C ARG A 235 11.78 -16.15 -2.42
N ALA A 236 12.26 -15.50 -3.50
CA ALA A 236 13.69 -15.31 -3.75
C ALA A 236 14.35 -14.46 -2.66
N LEU A 237 13.70 -13.37 -2.26
CA LEU A 237 14.21 -12.50 -1.21
C LEU A 237 14.24 -13.19 0.15
N LEU A 238 13.18 -13.91 0.53
CA LEU A 238 13.12 -14.65 1.80
C LEU A 238 14.21 -15.74 1.87
N GLU A 239 14.40 -16.52 0.80
CA GLU A 239 15.48 -17.51 0.74
C GLU A 239 16.85 -16.85 0.91
N SER A 240 17.10 -15.75 0.20
CA SER A 240 18.36 -15.01 0.27
C SER A 240 18.61 -14.37 1.65
N VAL A 241 17.58 -13.82 2.30
CA VAL A 241 17.69 -13.24 3.63
C VAL A 241 17.94 -14.31 4.69
N ARG A 242 17.19 -15.43 4.65
CA ARG A 242 17.35 -16.55 5.59
C ARG A 242 18.72 -17.23 5.52
N ALA A 243 19.44 -17.07 4.41
CA ALA A 243 20.81 -17.53 4.25
C ALA A 243 21.87 -16.63 4.93
N ARG A 244 21.46 -15.47 5.52
CA ARG A 244 22.36 -14.52 6.18
C ARG A 244 22.42 -14.80 7.69
N GLU A 245 23.60 -15.13 8.21
CA GLU A 245 23.80 -15.43 9.64
C GLU A 245 23.57 -14.22 10.57
N ASN A 246 23.76 -12.99 10.06
CA ASN A 246 23.61 -11.74 10.81
C ASN A 246 22.26 -11.06 10.64
N VAL A 247 21.26 -11.79 10.10
CA VAL A 247 19.86 -11.32 10.00
C VAL A 247 18.97 -12.23 10.85
N ALA A 248 18.26 -11.64 11.81
CA ALA A 248 17.30 -12.33 12.65
C ALA A 248 15.87 -11.97 12.27
N PHE A 249 14.99 -12.98 12.11
CA PHE A 249 13.55 -12.79 11.91
C PHE A 249 12.80 -12.89 13.24
N TYR A 250 11.89 -11.96 13.45
CA TYR A 250 10.92 -11.94 14.54
C TYR A 250 9.51 -11.96 13.92
N GLU A 251 9.06 -13.14 13.48
CA GLU A 251 7.71 -13.38 12.98
C GLU A 251 6.71 -13.34 14.14
N PHE A 252 5.46 -12.98 13.87
CA PHE A 252 4.39 -12.82 14.87
C PHE A 252 4.71 -11.77 15.96
N HIS A 253 5.56 -10.80 15.63
CA HIS A 253 5.87 -9.66 16.50
C HIS A 253 5.32 -8.38 15.87
N ALA A 254 4.30 -7.80 16.50
CA ALA A 254 3.69 -6.56 16.03
C ALA A 254 4.40 -5.35 16.62
N ALA A 255 4.96 -4.50 15.77
CA ALA A 255 5.47 -3.21 16.20
C ALA A 255 4.30 -2.32 16.67
N ARG A 256 4.42 -1.75 17.86
CA ARG A 256 3.39 -0.93 18.52
C ARG A 256 3.64 0.55 18.37
N ASP A 257 4.83 0.98 18.78
CA ASP A 257 5.26 2.36 18.70
C ASP A 257 6.79 2.43 18.53
N LEU A 258 7.29 3.57 18.07
CA LEU A 258 8.70 3.85 17.93
C LEU A 258 9.29 4.31 19.26
N VAL A 259 10.51 3.88 19.57
CA VAL A 259 11.26 4.37 20.71
C VAL A 259 11.98 5.66 20.34
N MET A 260 11.62 6.74 21.01
CA MET A 260 12.16 8.07 20.77
C MET A 260 13.10 8.49 21.90
N ALA A 261 14.28 9.01 21.56
CA ALA A 261 15.23 9.57 22.52
C ALA A 261 15.38 11.08 22.28
N THR A 262 15.20 11.86 23.34
CA THR A 262 15.46 13.30 23.32
C THR A 262 16.78 13.59 24.03
N THR A 263 17.71 14.22 23.33
CA THR A 263 18.98 14.67 23.90
C THR A 263 18.97 16.18 24.04
N VAL A 264 19.38 16.64 25.22
CA VAL A 264 19.55 18.07 25.53
C VAL A 264 21.05 18.37 25.47
N ALA A 265 21.44 19.38 24.68
CA ALA A 265 22.84 19.79 24.64
C ALA A 265 23.21 20.46 25.97
N CYS A 266 24.16 19.87 26.72
CA CYS A 266 24.73 20.44 27.93
C CYS A 266 26.07 21.17 27.61
N ASP A 267 26.43 22.16 28.40
CA ASP A 267 27.79 22.72 28.39
C ASP A 267 28.81 21.75 28.98
N GLY A 268 30.10 22.08 28.93
CA GLY A 268 31.18 21.24 29.45
C GLY A 268 31.13 20.99 30.96
N ASP A 269 30.30 21.72 31.68
CA ASP A 269 30.07 21.62 33.13
C ASP A 269 28.77 20.86 33.47
N GLY A 270 28.07 20.32 32.45
CA GLY A 270 26.85 19.52 32.65
C GLY A 270 25.57 20.35 32.86
N ASN A 271 25.63 21.68 32.75
CA ASN A 271 24.46 22.53 32.85
C ASN A 271 23.75 22.69 31.49
N ALA A 272 22.41 22.67 31.49
CA ALA A 272 21.65 22.94 30.30
C ALA A 272 21.96 24.38 29.79
N LYS A 273 22.42 24.50 28.52
CA LYS A 273 22.61 25.82 27.92
C LYS A 273 21.30 26.58 27.88
N ALA A 274 21.33 27.87 28.07
CA ALA A 274 20.16 28.77 28.02
C ALA A 274 19.44 28.76 26.64
N SER A 275 20.09 28.20 25.61
CA SER A 275 19.53 27.88 24.28
C SER A 275 19.70 26.39 23.97
N CYS A 276 19.06 25.50 24.76
CA CYS A 276 19.12 24.07 24.51
C CYS A 276 18.33 23.73 23.24
N GLU A 277 19.01 23.28 22.18
CA GLU A 277 18.37 22.56 21.09
C GLU A 277 18.08 21.13 21.58
N GLU A 278 16.80 20.84 21.84
CA GLU A 278 16.35 19.47 22.06
C GLU A 278 16.33 18.76 20.70
N THR A 279 17.12 17.71 20.57
CA THR A 279 17.09 16.84 19.39
C THR A 279 16.39 15.54 19.73
N THR A 280 15.22 15.33 19.16
CA THR A 280 14.47 14.07 19.29
C THR A 280 14.77 13.19 18.09
N ARG A 281 15.14 11.92 18.35
CA ARG A 281 15.49 10.93 17.31
C ARG A 281 14.85 9.58 17.59
N CYS A 282 14.60 8.80 16.52
CA CYS A 282 14.18 7.42 16.61
C CYS A 282 15.39 6.54 16.92
N VAL A 283 15.28 5.67 17.93
CA VAL A 283 16.34 4.77 18.37
C VAL A 283 15.87 3.32 18.53
N GLY A 284 14.67 2.99 18.02
CA GLY A 284 14.13 1.63 18.09
C GLY A 284 12.63 1.55 17.94
N ALA A 285 12.08 0.40 18.34
CA ALA A 285 10.65 0.16 18.41
C ALA A 285 10.28 -0.80 19.54
N GLU A 286 9.11 -0.59 20.15
CA GLU A 286 8.46 -1.56 21.02
C GLU A 286 7.61 -2.51 20.18
N THR A 287 7.66 -3.81 20.51
CA THR A 287 6.88 -4.85 19.85
C THR A 287 6.13 -5.70 20.86
N THR A 288 5.11 -6.39 20.38
CA THR A 288 4.36 -7.39 21.16
C THR A 288 4.34 -8.69 20.37
N ARG A 289 4.74 -9.79 21.03
CA ARG A 289 4.63 -11.13 20.47
C ARG A 289 3.17 -11.57 20.51
N ARG A 290 2.66 -12.07 19.37
CA ARG A 290 1.25 -12.43 19.22
C ARG A 290 0.82 -13.61 20.09
N ALA A 291 1.73 -14.57 20.35
CA ALA A 291 1.41 -15.82 21.03
C ALA A 291 1.05 -15.63 22.51
N ASP A 292 1.70 -14.71 23.21
CA ASP A 292 1.62 -14.56 24.67
C ASP A 292 1.58 -13.09 25.14
N GLY A 293 1.54 -12.14 24.20
CA GLY A 293 1.55 -10.72 24.54
C GLY A 293 2.87 -10.19 25.10
N ALA A 294 3.93 -11.00 25.13
CA ALA A 294 5.24 -10.59 25.63
C ALA A 294 5.78 -9.39 24.85
N ARG A 295 6.37 -8.45 25.60
CA ARG A 295 6.94 -7.22 25.01
C ARG A 295 8.42 -7.39 24.76
N LEU A 296 8.89 -7.01 23.57
CA LEU A 296 10.28 -6.90 23.21
C LEU A 296 10.55 -5.47 22.78
N THR A 297 11.65 -4.89 23.26
CA THR A 297 12.12 -3.58 22.82
C THR A 297 13.36 -3.77 21.94
N PHE A 298 13.27 -3.30 20.71
CA PHE A 298 14.41 -3.26 19.80
C PHE A 298 15.06 -1.89 19.85
N LEU A 299 16.37 -1.86 20.04
CA LEU A 299 17.18 -0.64 19.98
C LEU A 299 18.12 -0.71 18.78
N ALA A 300 18.06 0.30 17.93
CA ALA A 300 18.83 0.41 16.70
C ALA A 300 19.09 1.88 16.34
N PRO A 301 20.30 2.24 15.89
CA PRO A 301 20.59 3.58 15.37
C PRO A 301 19.87 3.88 14.05
N CYS A 302 19.45 2.86 13.31
CA CYS A 302 18.74 2.97 12.03
C CYS A 302 17.47 2.11 12.06
N VAL A 303 16.30 2.74 11.92
CA VAL A 303 14.99 2.08 11.90
C VAL A 303 14.32 2.32 10.56
N LEU A 304 13.99 1.24 9.84
CA LEU A 304 13.25 1.31 8.58
C LEU A 304 11.80 0.91 8.79
N LEU A 305 10.88 1.77 8.38
CA LEU A 305 9.47 1.45 8.18
C LEU A 305 9.25 0.91 6.76
N ALA A 306 8.86 -0.36 6.67
CA ALA A 306 8.52 -1.07 5.43
C ALA A 306 7.22 -1.88 5.60
N ALA A 307 6.29 -1.35 6.42
CA ALA A 307 5.10 -2.04 6.90
C ALA A 307 3.91 -2.03 5.91
N GLY A 308 4.13 -1.57 4.67
CA GLY A 308 3.09 -1.52 3.64
C GLY A 308 2.04 -0.43 3.88
N GLY A 309 0.92 -0.51 3.17
CA GLY A 309 -0.14 0.48 3.17
C GLY A 309 -1.23 0.26 4.22
N ALA A 310 -2.39 0.88 3.98
CA ALA A 310 -3.54 0.91 4.90
C ALA A 310 -4.85 0.45 4.21
N GLY A 311 -4.80 -0.55 3.33
CA GLY A 311 -5.98 -0.97 2.56
C GLY A 311 -7.13 -1.46 3.44
N GLN A 312 -6.85 -2.00 4.60
CA GLN A 312 -7.86 -2.41 5.60
C GLN A 312 -8.65 -1.24 6.22
N LEU A 313 -8.33 -0.01 5.81
CA LEU A 313 -9.11 1.17 6.13
C LEU A 313 -10.49 1.19 5.45
N PHE A 314 -10.67 0.41 4.38
CA PHE A 314 -11.90 0.34 3.60
C PHE A 314 -12.56 -1.03 3.73
N SER A 315 -13.89 -1.06 3.65
CA SER A 315 -14.68 -2.30 3.77
C SER A 315 -14.49 -3.26 2.61
N SER A 316 -14.04 -2.79 1.45
CA SER A 316 -13.66 -3.61 0.30
C SER A 316 -12.21 -3.28 -0.09
N THR A 317 -11.32 -4.27 -0.02
CA THR A 317 -9.90 -4.09 -0.34
C THR A 317 -9.31 -5.37 -0.90
N THR A 318 -8.35 -5.24 -1.81
CA THR A 318 -7.51 -6.34 -2.32
C THR A 318 -6.30 -6.61 -1.44
N ASN A 319 -6.03 -5.73 -0.45
CA ASN A 319 -4.87 -5.87 0.41
C ASN A 319 -5.08 -6.94 1.50
N PRO A 320 -4.03 -7.63 1.93
CA PRO A 320 -4.10 -8.63 2.99
C PRO A 320 -4.53 -8.02 4.33
N SER A 321 -5.00 -8.86 5.24
CA SER A 321 -5.51 -8.46 6.56
C SER A 321 -4.50 -7.69 7.41
N VAL A 322 -3.21 -7.89 7.12
CA VAL A 322 -2.08 -7.21 7.78
C VAL A 322 -1.86 -5.76 7.35
N SER A 323 -2.52 -5.30 6.27
CA SER A 323 -2.36 -3.92 5.73
C SER A 323 -3.18 -2.90 6.53
N THR A 324 -2.78 -2.64 7.77
CA THR A 324 -3.51 -1.82 8.76
C THR A 324 -2.89 -0.44 9.01
N GLY A 325 -1.93 -0.01 8.16
CA GLY A 325 -1.33 1.32 8.24
C GLY A 325 -0.41 1.55 9.44
N ASP A 326 0.12 0.49 10.03
CA ASP A 326 0.87 0.55 11.28
C ASP A 326 2.08 1.47 11.19
N GLY A 327 2.86 1.37 10.10
CA GLY A 327 4.05 2.18 9.90
C GLY A 327 3.73 3.67 9.78
N VAL A 328 2.69 4.02 9.01
CA VAL A 328 2.24 5.42 8.87
C VAL A 328 1.77 5.96 10.22
N ALA A 329 0.95 5.20 10.95
CA ALA A 329 0.42 5.62 12.23
C ALA A 329 1.51 5.79 13.30
N MET A 330 2.49 4.88 13.36
CA MET A 330 3.66 5.00 14.25
C MET A 330 4.51 6.23 13.91
N ALA A 331 4.75 6.48 12.62
CA ALA A 331 5.48 7.64 12.15
C ALA A 331 4.79 8.96 12.54
N VAL A 332 3.46 9.05 12.37
CA VAL A 332 2.65 10.21 12.79
C VAL A 332 2.77 10.44 14.30
N ARG A 333 2.67 9.39 15.11
CA ARG A 333 2.84 9.51 16.58
C ARG A 333 4.26 9.92 16.98
N ALA A 334 5.25 9.53 16.21
CA ALA A 334 6.64 9.95 16.40
C ALA A 334 6.93 11.37 15.89
N GLY A 335 5.95 12.07 15.31
CA GLY A 335 6.11 13.42 14.79
C GLY A 335 6.63 13.51 13.36
N ALA A 336 6.69 12.38 12.62
CA ALA A 336 7.07 12.38 11.22
C ALA A 336 5.94 12.95 10.35
N ARG A 337 6.31 13.70 9.30
CA ARG A 337 5.36 14.26 8.34
C ARG A 337 4.84 13.17 7.41
N VAL A 338 3.56 13.29 7.03
CA VAL A 338 2.95 12.46 6.00
C VAL A 338 2.33 13.35 4.91
N ALA A 339 2.28 12.84 3.67
CA ALA A 339 1.78 13.62 2.55
C ALA A 339 0.89 12.80 1.62
N ASN A 340 0.05 13.49 0.85
CA ASN A 340 -0.80 12.92 -0.21
C ASN A 340 -1.70 11.76 0.24
N MET A 341 -2.12 11.75 1.51
CA MET A 341 -2.91 10.67 2.09
C MET A 341 -4.30 10.52 1.44
N GLU A 342 -4.82 11.54 0.78
CA GLU A 342 -6.09 11.50 0.05
C GLU A 342 -6.07 10.64 -1.22
N PHE A 343 -4.89 10.32 -1.76
CA PHE A 343 -4.75 9.56 -3.00
C PHE A 343 -4.70 8.06 -2.73
N VAL A 344 -5.89 7.49 -2.49
CA VAL A 344 -6.09 6.05 -2.36
C VAL A 344 -6.57 5.49 -3.70
N GLN A 345 -5.80 4.58 -4.30
CA GLN A 345 -6.14 3.93 -5.55
C GLN A 345 -7.13 2.78 -5.29
N PHE A 346 -8.26 2.82 -5.99
CA PHE A 346 -9.20 1.70 -6.04
C PHE A 346 -8.94 0.91 -7.32
N HIS A 347 -8.69 -0.40 -7.18
CA HIS A 347 -8.58 -1.28 -8.35
C HIS A 347 -9.98 -1.52 -8.92
N PRO A 348 -10.19 -1.33 -10.23
CA PRO A 348 -11.53 -1.42 -10.83
C PRO A 348 -12.14 -2.82 -10.74
N THR A 349 -11.30 -3.85 -10.90
CA THR A 349 -11.73 -5.24 -11.13
C THR A 349 -11.27 -6.17 -10.00
N ALA A 350 -11.81 -5.98 -8.80
CA ALA A 350 -11.75 -6.96 -7.71
C ALA A 350 -12.97 -7.89 -7.79
N LEU A 351 -12.76 -9.18 -7.53
CA LEU A 351 -13.82 -10.17 -7.58
C LEU A 351 -14.90 -9.87 -6.53
N TYR A 352 -16.13 -9.81 -6.97
CA TYR A 352 -17.28 -9.65 -6.09
C TYR A 352 -17.77 -11.02 -5.59
N THR A 353 -17.80 -11.19 -4.25
CA THR A 353 -18.18 -12.44 -3.57
C THR A 353 -19.49 -12.33 -2.79
N GLY A 354 -20.25 -11.25 -2.96
CA GLY A 354 -21.57 -11.07 -2.34
C GLY A 354 -22.69 -11.83 -3.06
N PRO A 355 -23.96 -11.57 -2.70
CA PRO A 355 -25.12 -12.19 -3.32
C PRO A 355 -25.10 -12.05 -4.86
N GLY A 356 -25.26 -13.16 -5.58
CA GLY A 356 -25.18 -13.19 -7.05
C GLY A 356 -23.77 -13.14 -7.64
N GLY A 357 -22.72 -13.08 -6.82
CA GLY A 357 -21.33 -13.10 -7.23
C GLY A 357 -20.66 -14.47 -7.11
N ALA A 358 -19.31 -14.45 -7.14
CA ALA A 358 -18.48 -15.63 -6.95
C ALA A 358 -18.54 -16.14 -5.50
N ARG A 359 -18.11 -17.40 -5.28
CA ARG A 359 -18.04 -17.99 -3.94
C ARG A 359 -16.86 -17.42 -3.16
N ALA A 360 -17.13 -16.91 -1.95
CA ALA A 360 -16.07 -16.54 -0.99
C ALA A 360 -15.45 -17.82 -0.37
N ARG A 361 -14.14 -17.78 -0.09
CA ARG A 361 -13.46 -18.87 0.65
C ARG A 361 -13.70 -18.77 2.15
N SER A 362 -13.79 -17.54 2.67
CA SER A 362 -14.11 -17.28 4.08
C SER A 362 -14.86 -15.95 4.21
N ALA A 363 -15.52 -15.76 5.35
CA ALA A 363 -16.25 -14.51 5.65
C ALA A 363 -15.34 -13.27 5.83
N THR A 364 -14.06 -13.51 6.09
CA THR A 364 -13.05 -12.45 6.33
C THR A 364 -12.04 -12.30 5.19
N GLU A 365 -12.35 -12.91 4.04
CA GLU A 365 -11.48 -12.90 2.88
C GLU A 365 -11.40 -11.51 2.24
N ASN A 366 -10.18 -11.12 1.87
CA ASN A 366 -9.97 -9.93 1.05
C ASN A 366 -10.50 -10.17 -0.38
N ALA A 367 -10.89 -9.09 -1.05
CA ALA A 367 -11.37 -9.19 -2.43
C ALA A 367 -10.24 -9.67 -3.34
N PHE A 368 -10.45 -10.78 -4.05
CA PHE A 368 -9.45 -11.31 -4.97
C PHE A 368 -9.24 -10.35 -6.15
N LEU A 369 -7.99 -10.01 -6.41
CA LEU A 369 -7.63 -9.14 -7.51
C LEU A 369 -7.77 -9.90 -8.85
N VAL A 370 -8.61 -9.39 -9.76
CA VAL A 370 -8.56 -9.76 -11.17
C VAL A 370 -7.68 -8.74 -11.87
N THR A 371 -6.46 -9.14 -12.20
CA THR A 371 -5.40 -8.25 -12.69
C THR A 371 -5.82 -7.38 -13.87
N GLU A 372 -5.24 -6.20 -13.97
CA GLU A 372 -5.45 -5.28 -15.10
C GLU A 372 -5.07 -5.90 -16.45
N ALA A 373 -4.10 -6.82 -16.45
CA ALA A 373 -3.66 -7.53 -17.65
C ALA A 373 -4.81 -8.25 -18.36
N VAL A 374 -5.85 -8.72 -17.62
CA VAL A 374 -7.06 -9.32 -18.21
C VAL A 374 -7.83 -8.31 -19.10
N ARG A 375 -7.89 -7.03 -18.70
CA ARG A 375 -8.44 -5.97 -19.55
C ARG A 375 -7.51 -5.66 -20.72
N GLY A 376 -6.20 -5.64 -20.47
CA GLY A 376 -5.17 -5.50 -21.50
C GLY A 376 -5.22 -6.59 -22.57
N HIS A 377 -5.55 -7.81 -22.17
CA HIS A 377 -5.71 -8.98 -23.06
C HIS A 377 -7.00 -8.93 -23.91
N GLY A 378 -7.90 -7.97 -23.64
CA GLY A 378 -9.13 -7.77 -24.41
C GLY A 378 -10.43 -7.93 -23.62
N GLY A 379 -10.35 -8.05 -22.29
CA GLY A 379 -11.51 -8.12 -21.39
C GLY A 379 -12.40 -6.90 -21.50
N ARG A 380 -13.74 -7.10 -21.56
CA ARG A 380 -14.77 -6.07 -21.74
C ARG A 380 -15.66 -5.95 -20.52
N LEU A 381 -16.06 -4.71 -20.19
CA LEU A 381 -16.92 -4.43 -19.04
C LEU A 381 -18.38 -4.21 -19.47
N PHE A 382 -19.30 -4.92 -18.79
CA PHE A 382 -20.72 -4.87 -19.02
C PHE A 382 -21.49 -4.43 -17.78
N ASP A 383 -22.61 -3.73 -17.99
CA ASP A 383 -23.40 -3.06 -16.96
C ASP A 383 -23.97 -3.97 -15.88
N ALA A 384 -24.30 -3.36 -14.75
CA ALA A 384 -25.03 -3.98 -13.66
C ALA A 384 -26.56 -3.91 -13.92
N PRO A 385 -27.36 -4.88 -13.44
CA PRO A 385 -26.99 -6.16 -12.89
C PRO A 385 -26.93 -7.28 -13.93
N THR A 386 -27.37 -7.02 -15.16
CA THR A 386 -27.66 -8.04 -16.18
C THR A 386 -26.49 -8.33 -17.11
N GLY A 387 -25.50 -7.44 -17.16
CA GLY A 387 -24.38 -7.56 -18.09
C GLY A 387 -24.80 -7.41 -19.56
N GLY A 388 -25.86 -6.64 -19.86
CA GLY A 388 -26.41 -6.52 -21.21
C GLY A 388 -25.63 -5.55 -22.10
N THR A 389 -25.09 -4.47 -21.55
CA THR A 389 -24.51 -3.37 -22.32
C THR A 389 -23.04 -3.13 -21.92
N ARG A 390 -22.14 -3.10 -22.89
CA ARG A 390 -20.78 -2.59 -22.69
C ARG A 390 -20.87 -1.10 -22.43
N PHE A 391 -20.25 -0.59 -21.37
CA PHE A 391 -20.51 0.78 -20.92
C PHE A 391 -19.30 1.72 -20.99
N MET A 392 -18.07 1.22 -21.10
CA MET A 392 -16.87 2.06 -20.99
C MET A 392 -16.77 3.13 -22.08
N GLU A 393 -17.33 2.90 -23.27
CA GLU A 393 -17.40 3.88 -24.36
C GLU A 393 -18.15 5.19 -24.00
N LYS A 394 -19.00 5.16 -22.95
CA LYS A 394 -19.71 6.35 -22.45
C LYS A 394 -18.78 7.27 -21.64
N TYR A 395 -17.62 6.75 -21.18
CA TYR A 395 -16.79 7.40 -20.18
C TYR A 395 -15.39 7.81 -20.68
N ASP A 396 -14.79 7.03 -21.59
CA ASP A 396 -13.43 7.30 -22.10
C ASP A 396 -13.21 6.61 -23.45
N ASP A 397 -12.57 7.29 -24.41
CA ASP A 397 -12.28 6.76 -25.75
C ASP A 397 -11.34 5.56 -25.72
N ARG A 398 -10.50 5.41 -24.66
CA ARG A 398 -9.61 4.26 -24.42
C ARG A 398 -10.36 3.05 -23.86
N MET A 399 -11.63 3.20 -23.51
CA MET A 399 -12.52 2.18 -22.97
C MET A 399 -11.92 1.49 -21.72
N GLU A 400 -11.82 0.17 -21.71
CA GLU A 400 -11.29 -0.63 -20.60
C GLU A 400 -9.79 -0.42 -20.32
N LEU A 401 -9.07 0.21 -21.26
CA LEU A 401 -7.65 0.59 -21.14
C LEU A 401 -7.45 2.01 -20.59
N ALA A 402 -8.54 2.70 -20.23
CA ALA A 402 -8.48 3.97 -19.51
C ALA A 402 -7.76 3.78 -18.14
N PRO A 403 -7.19 4.84 -17.57
CA PRO A 403 -6.57 4.78 -16.24
C PRO A 403 -7.51 4.23 -15.17
N ARG A 404 -6.94 3.59 -14.14
CA ARG A 404 -7.70 2.88 -13.09
C ARG A 404 -8.76 3.74 -12.42
N ASP A 405 -8.45 5.01 -12.17
CA ASP A 405 -9.39 5.97 -11.56
C ASP A 405 -10.62 6.23 -12.44
N VAL A 406 -10.43 6.33 -13.75
CA VAL A 406 -11.52 6.50 -14.73
C VAL A 406 -12.41 5.26 -14.75
N VAL A 407 -11.81 4.06 -14.89
CA VAL A 407 -12.57 2.81 -14.93
C VAL A 407 -13.28 2.55 -13.60
N ALA A 408 -12.64 2.80 -12.45
CA ALA A 408 -13.25 2.63 -11.14
C ALA A 408 -14.46 3.57 -10.94
N ARG A 409 -14.33 4.85 -11.34
CA ARG A 409 -15.46 5.80 -11.31
C ARG A 409 -16.60 5.41 -12.26
N ALA A 410 -16.29 4.86 -13.43
CA ALA A 410 -17.30 4.37 -14.37
C ALA A 410 -18.10 3.21 -13.76
N ILE A 411 -17.40 2.21 -13.20
CA ILE A 411 -18.04 1.06 -12.52
C ILE A 411 -18.90 1.53 -11.33
N ASP A 412 -18.38 2.41 -10.48
CA ASP A 412 -19.12 2.96 -9.33
C ASP A 412 -20.42 3.66 -9.78
N ARG A 413 -20.37 4.41 -10.89
CA ARG A 413 -21.56 5.07 -11.47
C ARG A 413 -22.57 4.08 -12.01
N GLU A 414 -22.14 3.06 -12.74
CA GLU A 414 -23.06 2.03 -13.28
C GLU A 414 -23.75 1.24 -12.15
N ILE A 415 -23.01 0.90 -11.07
CA ILE A 415 -23.57 0.25 -9.88
C ILE A 415 -24.60 1.17 -9.20
N LYS A 416 -24.26 2.44 -8.94
CA LYS A 416 -25.16 3.41 -8.30
C LYS A 416 -26.40 3.68 -9.12
N ALA A 417 -26.25 3.88 -10.43
CA ALA A 417 -27.38 4.08 -11.35
C ALA A 417 -28.34 2.89 -11.38
N ALA A 418 -27.82 1.68 -11.31
CA ALA A 418 -28.65 0.47 -11.22
C ALA A 418 -29.41 0.39 -9.87
N LEU A 419 -28.74 0.72 -8.74
CA LEU A 419 -29.37 0.79 -7.42
C LEU A 419 -30.47 1.86 -7.35
N GLU A 420 -30.22 3.05 -7.92
CA GLU A 420 -31.20 4.15 -8.01
C GLU A 420 -32.41 3.75 -8.87
N ALA A 421 -32.21 2.91 -9.88
CA ALA A 421 -33.27 2.34 -10.70
C ALA A 421 -34.02 1.17 -10.00
N GLY A 422 -33.75 0.92 -8.72
CA GLY A 422 -34.38 -0.13 -7.93
C GLY A 422 -33.94 -1.56 -8.28
N LYS A 423 -32.79 -1.72 -8.95
CA LYS A 423 -32.22 -3.02 -9.30
C LYS A 423 -31.25 -3.48 -8.20
N GLU A 424 -31.22 -4.76 -7.91
CA GLU A 424 -30.16 -5.34 -7.07
C GLU A 424 -28.85 -5.38 -7.89
N ALA A 425 -27.95 -4.46 -7.63
CA ALA A 425 -26.68 -4.33 -8.33
C ALA A 425 -25.55 -4.02 -7.34
N ALA A 426 -24.61 -4.94 -7.19
CA ALA A 426 -23.44 -4.74 -6.36
C ALA A 426 -22.13 -4.97 -7.13
N CYS A 427 -22.22 -5.37 -8.42
CA CYS A 427 -21.09 -5.62 -9.29
C CYS A 427 -21.44 -5.30 -10.75
N VAL A 428 -20.41 -5.20 -11.57
CA VAL A 428 -20.45 -5.25 -13.03
C VAL A 428 -19.81 -6.54 -13.51
N TRP A 429 -19.83 -6.79 -14.83
CA TRP A 429 -19.35 -8.05 -15.39
C TRP A 429 -18.13 -7.81 -16.29
N LEU A 430 -17.02 -8.47 -15.98
CA LEU A 430 -15.84 -8.52 -16.85
C LEU A 430 -15.91 -9.80 -17.71
N ASP A 431 -15.87 -9.62 -19.03
CA ASP A 431 -16.08 -10.67 -20.02
C ASP A 431 -14.81 -10.92 -20.84
N VAL A 432 -14.31 -12.14 -20.82
CA VAL A 432 -13.23 -12.64 -21.67
C VAL A 432 -13.68 -13.87 -22.50
N THR A 433 -14.95 -14.26 -22.43
CA THR A 433 -15.48 -15.47 -23.10
C THR A 433 -15.45 -15.41 -24.62
N HIS A 434 -15.22 -14.22 -25.18
CA HIS A 434 -15.08 -13.98 -26.62
C HIS A 434 -13.65 -14.14 -27.13
N LEU A 435 -12.67 -14.36 -26.23
CA LEU A 435 -11.27 -14.60 -26.55
C LEU A 435 -10.99 -16.10 -26.70
N ASP A 436 -9.84 -16.46 -27.27
CA ASP A 436 -9.40 -17.85 -27.35
C ASP A 436 -9.17 -18.39 -25.92
N ALA A 437 -9.75 -19.58 -25.66
CA ALA A 437 -9.73 -20.15 -24.31
C ALA A 437 -8.34 -20.64 -23.89
N ASP A 438 -7.60 -21.27 -24.80
CA ASP A 438 -6.27 -21.83 -24.49
C ASP A 438 -5.26 -20.70 -24.33
N GLU A 439 -5.33 -19.65 -25.16
CA GLU A 439 -4.52 -18.45 -25.02
C GLU A 439 -4.80 -17.72 -23.70
N THR A 440 -6.10 -17.57 -23.35
CA THR A 440 -6.50 -16.90 -22.10
C THR A 440 -6.05 -17.68 -20.86
N LEU A 441 -6.20 -19.01 -20.86
CA LEU A 441 -5.74 -19.86 -19.75
C LEU A 441 -4.21 -19.91 -19.65
N GLY A 442 -3.50 -19.85 -20.79
CA GLY A 442 -2.05 -19.78 -20.84
C GLY A 442 -1.50 -18.45 -20.33
N ALA A 443 -2.22 -17.34 -20.59
CA ALA A 443 -1.82 -16.02 -20.14
C ALA A 443 -2.10 -15.78 -18.63
N PHE A 444 -3.14 -16.42 -18.07
CA PHE A 444 -3.60 -16.18 -16.68
C PHE A 444 -3.86 -17.48 -15.91
N PRO A 445 -2.86 -18.38 -15.77
CA PRO A 445 -3.06 -19.70 -15.15
C PRO A 445 -3.44 -19.58 -13.67
N GLY A 446 -2.82 -18.67 -12.92
CA GLY A 446 -3.10 -18.44 -11.50
C GLY A 446 -4.48 -17.81 -11.27
N VAL A 447 -4.82 -16.77 -12.05
CA VAL A 447 -6.15 -16.12 -11.99
C VAL A 447 -7.25 -17.12 -12.37
N ALA A 448 -7.07 -17.90 -13.43
CA ALA A 448 -8.05 -18.90 -13.86
C ALA A 448 -8.27 -19.99 -12.79
N ALA A 449 -7.17 -20.50 -12.20
CA ALA A 449 -7.26 -21.50 -11.13
C ALA A 449 -8.00 -20.94 -9.91
N GLU A 450 -7.72 -19.72 -9.49
CA GLU A 450 -8.33 -19.08 -8.34
C GLU A 450 -9.81 -18.77 -8.57
N LEU A 451 -10.18 -18.28 -9.75
CA LEU A 451 -11.57 -18.04 -10.12
C LEU A 451 -12.35 -19.35 -10.19
N ARG A 452 -11.78 -20.42 -10.77
CA ARG A 452 -12.40 -21.75 -10.82
C ARG A 452 -12.65 -22.32 -9.44
N ALA A 453 -11.73 -22.14 -8.48
CA ALA A 453 -11.92 -22.53 -7.08
C ALA A 453 -13.10 -21.81 -6.41
N ARG A 454 -13.46 -20.63 -6.91
CA ARG A 454 -14.62 -19.82 -6.47
C ARG A 454 -15.87 -20.04 -7.32
N GLY A 455 -15.86 -21.00 -8.24
CA GLY A 455 -17.00 -21.37 -9.08
C GLY A 455 -17.18 -20.52 -10.34
N VAL A 456 -16.15 -19.78 -10.77
CA VAL A 456 -16.17 -18.99 -12.01
C VAL A 456 -15.18 -19.58 -13.02
N ASP A 457 -15.70 -20.09 -14.14
CA ASP A 457 -14.89 -20.50 -15.28
C ASP A 457 -14.80 -19.32 -16.28
N ILE A 458 -13.63 -18.72 -16.39
CA ILE A 458 -13.42 -17.51 -17.20
C ILE A 458 -13.58 -17.75 -18.71
N THR A 459 -13.49 -19.01 -19.16
CA THR A 459 -13.70 -19.36 -20.57
C THR A 459 -15.16 -19.50 -20.95
N ALA A 460 -16.05 -19.66 -19.96
CA ALA A 460 -17.47 -19.92 -20.16
C ALA A 460 -18.40 -18.91 -19.47
N GLN A 461 -17.88 -18.13 -18.54
CA GLN A 461 -18.67 -17.25 -17.68
C GLN A 461 -18.03 -15.88 -17.55
N ARG A 462 -18.83 -14.85 -17.41
CA ARG A 462 -18.38 -13.52 -17.02
C ARG A 462 -17.98 -13.48 -15.56
N ILE A 463 -16.97 -12.68 -15.25
CA ILE A 463 -16.43 -12.50 -13.92
C ILE A 463 -17.17 -11.35 -13.23
N PRO A 464 -17.84 -11.56 -12.08
CA PRO A 464 -18.44 -10.46 -11.32
C PRO A 464 -17.36 -9.64 -10.65
N VAL A 465 -17.28 -8.34 -10.95
CA VAL A 465 -16.25 -7.45 -10.44
C VAL A 465 -16.81 -6.16 -9.84
N THR A 466 -16.11 -5.64 -8.83
CA THR A 466 -16.43 -4.38 -8.17
C THR A 466 -15.12 -3.67 -7.79
N PRO A 467 -15.10 -2.34 -7.68
CA PRO A 467 -13.92 -1.64 -7.21
C PRO A 467 -13.57 -1.97 -5.75
N ALA A 468 -12.29 -2.05 -5.45
CA ALA A 468 -11.78 -2.25 -4.10
C ALA A 468 -10.53 -1.41 -3.83
N ALA A 469 -10.33 -0.95 -2.60
CA ALA A 469 -9.10 -0.25 -2.20
C ALA A 469 -7.89 -1.14 -2.46
N HIS A 470 -6.83 -0.56 -3.05
CA HIS A 470 -5.72 -1.35 -3.59
C HIS A 470 -4.35 -0.80 -3.25
N TYR A 471 -4.14 0.52 -3.33
CA TYR A 471 -2.84 1.13 -3.08
C TYR A 471 -2.97 2.55 -2.51
N LEU A 472 -2.13 2.88 -1.52
CA LEU A 472 -2.02 4.22 -0.95
C LEU A 472 -0.83 4.94 -1.59
N CYS A 473 -1.08 6.00 -2.38
CA CYS A 473 -0.01 6.79 -3.01
C CYS A 473 0.68 7.75 -2.03
N GLY A 474 0.01 8.10 -0.94
CA GLY A 474 0.55 8.89 0.16
C GLY A 474 1.29 8.02 1.18
N GLY A 475 1.84 8.67 2.20
CA GLY A 475 2.57 8.00 3.27
C GLY A 475 3.54 8.91 4.00
N VAL A 476 4.50 8.32 4.70
CA VAL A 476 5.55 9.03 5.43
C VAL A 476 6.48 9.76 4.45
N VAL A 477 6.62 11.07 4.60
CA VAL A 477 7.47 11.89 3.72
C VAL A 477 8.92 11.47 3.85
N THR A 478 9.56 11.20 2.71
CA THR A 478 10.98 10.87 2.63
C THR A 478 11.72 11.73 1.61
N ASP A 479 13.02 11.85 1.80
CA ASP A 479 13.93 12.33 0.76
C ASP A 479 14.23 11.21 -0.28
N LEU A 480 15.05 11.52 -1.27
CA LEU A 480 15.48 10.55 -2.30
C LEU A 480 16.31 9.37 -1.76
N HIS A 481 16.61 9.35 -0.47
CA HIS A 481 17.35 8.31 0.23
C HIS A 481 16.52 7.60 1.31
N GLY A 482 15.21 7.78 1.29
CA GLY A 482 14.30 7.16 2.25
C GLY A 482 14.39 7.73 3.67
N ALA A 483 15.15 8.79 3.93
CA ALA A 483 15.21 9.44 5.24
C ALA A 483 13.95 10.28 5.49
N THR A 484 13.38 10.18 6.69
CA THR A 484 12.19 10.92 7.08
C THR A 484 12.53 12.25 7.76
N SER A 485 11.50 13.01 8.17
CA SER A 485 11.69 14.22 9.00
C SER A 485 12.15 13.93 10.43
N VAL A 486 12.17 12.64 10.86
CA VAL A 486 12.62 12.20 12.17
C VAL A 486 13.99 11.55 12.04
N GLU A 487 14.97 12.07 12.77
CA GLU A 487 16.35 11.56 12.73
C GLU A 487 16.39 10.08 13.16
N GLY A 488 17.10 9.23 12.39
CA GLY A 488 17.21 7.79 12.66
C GLY A 488 16.07 6.95 12.10
N LEU A 489 15.02 7.58 11.57
CA LEU A 489 13.87 6.94 10.97
C LEU A 489 13.90 7.03 9.44
N PHE A 490 13.76 5.89 8.79
CA PHE A 490 13.66 5.74 7.34
C PHE A 490 12.31 5.11 6.98
N ALA A 491 11.85 5.33 5.74
CA ALA A 491 10.65 4.66 5.23
C ALA A 491 10.81 4.34 3.73
N CYS A 492 10.29 3.18 3.31
CA CYS A 492 10.33 2.70 1.92
C CYS A 492 9.06 1.92 1.53
N GLY A 493 8.79 1.85 0.22
CA GLY A 493 7.62 1.17 -0.36
C GLY A 493 6.32 1.88 -0.01
N GLU A 494 5.20 1.19 -0.06
CA GLU A 494 3.85 1.76 0.14
C GLU A 494 3.65 2.47 1.50
N ASN A 495 4.57 2.30 2.43
CA ASN A 495 4.58 3.03 3.70
C ASN A 495 5.04 4.48 3.55
N ALA A 496 5.77 4.80 2.47
CA ALA A 496 6.43 6.07 2.25
C ALA A 496 5.71 6.92 1.20
N TYR A 497 5.78 8.24 1.36
CA TYR A 497 5.55 9.20 0.30
C TYR A 497 6.90 9.66 -0.25
N THR A 498 7.27 9.10 -1.41
CA THR A 498 8.52 9.41 -2.13
C THR A 498 8.33 10.51 -3.17
N GLY A 499 7.07 10.82 -3.53
CA GLY A 499 6.72 11.72 -4.62
C GLY A 499 6.58 11.06 -5.99
N VAL A 500 6.93 9.79 -6.15
CA VAL A 500 6.89 9.06 -7.44
C VAL A 500 5.48 8.98 -8.02
N HIS A 501 4.47 8.73 -7.21
CA HIS A 501 3.13 8.36 -7.69
C HIS A 501 2.18 9.54 -7.92
N GLY A 502 2.53 10.73 -7.44
CA GLY A 502 1.66 11.91 -7.59
C GLY A 502 0.23 11.66 -7.12
N ALA A 503 -0.73 11.99 -7.96
CA ALA A 503 -2.15 11.83 -7.66
C ALA A 503 -2.74 10.45 -8.03
N ASN A 504 -1.97 9.60 -8.73
CA ASN A 504 -2.38 8.25 -9.13
C ASN A 504 -1.16 7.43 -9.56
N ARG A 505 -1.02 6.22 -9.04
CA ARG A 505 0.09 5.34 -9.32
C ARG A 505 -0.04 4.70 -10.71
N LEU A 506 1.02 4.77 -11.52
CA LEU A 506 1.17 3.96 -12.71
C LEU A 506 1.30 2.48 -12.32
N ALA A 507 0.66 1.59 -13.05
CA ALA A 507 0.72 0.15 -12.79
C ALA A 507 2.19 -0.34 -12.78
N SER A 508 2.49 -1.32 -11.94
CA SER A 508 3.82 -1.95 -11.77
C SER A 508 4.97 -1.02 -11.30
N ASN A 509 4.73 0.28 -11.08
CA ASN A 509 5.72 1.19 -10.48
C ASN A 509 5.91 0.97 -8.97
N SER A 510 4.97 0.35 -8.26
CA SER A 510 5.07 0.18 -6.80
C SER A 510 6.19 -0.77 -6.36
N LEU A 511 6.33 -1.92 -7.06
CA LEU A 511 7.43 -2.86 -6.77
C LEU A 511 8.77 -2.27 -7.16
N LEU A 512 8.81 -1.47 -8.25
CA LEU A 512 10.01 -0.77 -8.67
C LEU A 512 10.46 0.29 -7.64
N GLU A 513 9.53 1.17 -7.22
CA GLU A 513 9.79 2.16 -6.17
C GLU A 513 10.33 1.49 -4.91
N ALA A 514 9.66 0.42 -4.46
CA ALA A 514 10.04 -0.32 -3.27
C ALA A 514 11.47 -0.86 -3.34
N ALA A 515 11.88 -1.43 -4.47
CA ALA A 515 13.22 -1.97 -4.67
C ALA A 515 14.29 -0.87 -4.78
N VAL A 516 14.01 0.21 -5.54
CA VAL A 516 14.95 1.31 -5.72
C VAL A 516 15.19 2.07 -4.41
N PHE A 517 14.11 2.47 -3.71
CA PHE A 517 14.26 3.23 -2.47
C PHE A 517 14.83 2.39 -1.33
N ALA A 518 14.58 1.07 -1.27
CA ALA A 518 15.24 0.19 -0.32
C ALA A 518 16.77 0.24 -0.48
N ASN A 519 17.28 0.12 -1.72
CA ASN A 519 18.71 0.22 -2.02
C ASN A 519 19.31 1.59 -1.65
N ARG A 520 18.56 2.66 -1.90
CA ARG A 520 18.99 4.03 -1.57
C ARG A 520 19.01 4.28 -0.07
N ALA A 521 18.02 3.77 0.66
CA ALA A 521 17.92 3.90 2.11
C ALA A 521 19.07 3.21 2.85
N VAL A 522 19.55 2.07 2.37
CA VAL A 522 20.75 1.41 2.95
C VAL A 522 21.96 2.33 2.91
N ASN A 523 22.21 3.01 1.78
CA ASN A 523 23.35 3.92 1.66
C ASN A 523 23.28 5.10 2.66
N ALA A 524 22.08 5.62 2.91
CA ALA A 524 21.86 6.67 3.89
C ALA A 524 22.01 6.16 5.33
N SER A 525 21.44 5.00 5.63
CA SER A 525 21.55 4.33 6.92
C SER A 525 23.01 3.99 7.25
N LYS A 526 23.76 3.49 6.26
CA LYS A 526 25.20 3.20 6.43
C LYS A 526 25.97 4.47 6.78
N ARG A 527 25.78 5.56 6.03
CA ARG A 527 26.44 6.87 6.35
C ARG A 527 26.12 7.30 7.78
N ARG A 528 24.87 7.12 8.23
CA ARG A 528 24.46 7.41 9.59
C ARG A 528 25.18 6.50 10.59
N LEU A 529 25.23 5.20 10.36
CA LEU A 529 25.90 4.24 11.22
C LEU A 529 27.39 4.57 11.33
N ASP A 530 28.06 4.87 10.21
CA ASP A 530 29.47 5.26 10.19
C ASP A 530 29.73 6.56 10.98
N ALA A 531 28.85 7.56 10.84
CA ALA A 531 29.01 8.86 11.49
C ALA A 531 28.69 8.84 13.00
N PHE A 532 27.71 8.06 13.42
CA PHE A 532 27.11 8.15 14.74
C PHE A 532 27.10 6.86 15.53
N GLY A 533 27.46 5.69 14.94
CA GLY A 533 27.33 4.38 15.58
C GLY A 533 28.00 4.33 16.96
N ASN A 534 29.20 4.89 17.11
CA ASN A 534 29.88 4.94 18.40
C ASN A 534 29.35 6.05 19.33
N ALA A 535 28.92 7.20 18.75
CA ALA A 535 28.38 8.32 19.51
C ALA A 535 26.96 8.05 20.06
N LEU A 536 26.20 7.16 19.41
CA LEU A 536 24.84 6.77 19.85
C LEU A 536 24.83 5.66 20.92
N ARG A 537 25.96 4.93 21.10
CA ARG A 537 26.02 3.86 22.11
C ARG A 537 25.63 4.35 23.51
N PRO A 538 26.17 5.46 24.04
CA PRO A 538 25.76 5.98 25.34
C PRO A 538 24.26 6.33 25.41
N THR A 539 23.71 6.87 24.33
CA THR A 539 22.26 7.18 24.24
C THR A 539 21.45 5.89 24.31
N LEU A 540 21.85 4.84 23.60
CA LEU A 540 21.18 3.55 23.63
C LEU A 540 21.29 2.89 25.01
N ASP A 541 22.41 3.05 25.71
CA ASP A 541 22.59 2.54 27.08
C ASP A 541 21.64 3.24 28.07
N VAL A 542 21.52 4.55 27.99
CA VAL A 542 20.57 5.33 28.81
C VAL A 542 19.11 4.95 28.49
N VAL A 543 18.77 4.82 27.21
CA VAL A 543 17.41 4.42 26.79
C VAL A 543 17.09 3.01 27.30
N GLN A 544 18.03 2.07 27.21
CA GLN A 544 17.84 0.73 27.74
C GLN A 544 17.61 0.75 29.27
N ALA A 545 18.40 1.49 30.01
CA ALA A 545 18.20 1.62 31.45
C ALA A 545 16.85 2.27 31.82
N CYS A 546 16.37 3.23 31.00
CA CYS A 546 15.04 3.84 31.17
C CYS A 546 13.92 2.83 30.87
N VAL A 547 14.04 2.04 29.80
CA VAL A 547 13.07 0.98 29.45
C VAL A 547 13.00 -0.04 30.57
N GLU A 548 14.15 -0.58 31.03
CA GLU A 548 14.22 -1.55 32.12
C GLU A 548 13.62 -1.02 33.43
N ARG A 549 13.84 0.27 33.75
CA ARG A 549 13.23 0.92 34.91
C ARG A 549 11.71 1.04 34.76
N ALA A 550 11.23 1.52 33.64
CA ALA A 550 9.79 1.66 33.38
C ALA A 550 9.06 0.32 33.46
N GLU A 551 9.71 -0.75 33.04
CA GLU A 551 9.18 -2.11 33.14
C GLU A 551 9.17 -2.64 34.56
N ALA A 552 10.24 -2.39 35.33
CA ALA A 552 10.29 -2.73 36.73
C ALA A 552 9.22 -1.98 37.55
N GLU A 553 8.97 -0.69 37.24
CA GLU A 553 7.89 0.09 37.86
C GLU A 553 6.51 -0.43 37.50
N ARG A 554 6.27 -0.84 36.24
CA ARG A 554 5.02 -1.48 35.81
C ARG A 554 4.79 -2.81 36.51
N ALA A 555 5.83 -3.65 36.64
CA ALA A 555 5.76 -4.92 37.36
C ALA A 555 5.46 -4.70 38.86
N ALA A 556 6.06 -3.68 39.49
CA ALA A 556 5.86 -3.35 40.88
C ALA A 556 4.46 -2.75 41.15
N SER A 557 3.87 -2.02 40.20
CA SER A 557 2.54 -1.40 40.34
C SER A 557 1.36 -2.36 40.20
N GLY A 558 1.60 -3.63 39.92
CA GLY A 558 0.56 -4.65 39.73
C GLY A 558 -0.35 -4.39 38.51
N CYS A 559 0.02 -3.42 37.67
CA CYS A 559 -0.73 -3.05 36.46
C CYS A 559 -0.41 -3.97 35.27
N VAL A 560 -0.04 -5.22 35.56
CA VAL A 560 0.10 -6.27 34.53
C VAL A 560 -1.29 -6.84 34.31
N ALA A 561 -1.86 -6.59 33.13
CA ALA A 561 -3.02 -7.34 32.71
C ALA A 561 -2.70 -8.83 32.90
N ARG A 562 -3.47 -9.48 33.77
CA ARG A 562 -3.36 -10.92 34.03
C ARG A 562 -3.56 -11.69 32.73
N VAL A 563 -2.49 -12.04 32.06
CA VAL A 563 -2.45 -13.07 31.01
C VAL A 563 -1.91 -14.39 31.60
N ASP A 564 -1.46 -14.37 32.88
CA ASP A 564 -0.81 -15.49 33.54
C ASP A 564 -1.74 -16.60 34.08
N ALA A 565 -3.02 -16.60 33.67
CA ALA A 565 -4.03 -17.54 34.22
C ALA A 565 -4.21 -18.80 33.38
N MET A 566 -3.32 -19.15 32.44
CA MET A 566 -3.47 -20.39 31.69
C MET A 566 -2.86 -21.65 32.38
N ASP A 567 -2.14 -21.48 33.48
CA ASP A 567 -1.54 -22.60 34.23
C ASP A 567 -2.08 -22.76 35.68
N SER A 568 -3.12 -22.01 36.07
CA SER A 568 -3.79 -22.22 37.36
C SER A 568 -5.02 -23.09 37.14
N GLU A 569 -5.13 -24.19 37.89
CA GLU A 569 -6.31 -25.07 37.93
C GLU A 569 -7.57 -24.39 38.50
N ASP A 570 -7.53 -23.06 38.76
CA ASP A 570 -8.67 -22.24 39.20
C ASP A 570 -9.46 -21.76 38.02
N SER A 571 -10.55 -22.42 37.70
CA SER A 571 -11.47 -22.14 36.59
C SER A 571 -12.02 -20.68 36.56
N GLU A 572 -12.16 -20.04 37.71
CA GLU A 572 -12.68 -18.65 37.81
C GLU A 572 -11.69 -17.61 37.26
N SER A 573 -10.36 -17.84 37.32
CA SER A 573 -9.35 -16.92 36.80
C SER A 573 -9.16 -17.03 35.28
N ALA A 574 -9.33 -18.22 34.73
CA ALA A 574 -9.28 -18.50 33.29
C ALA A 574 -10.50 -17.89 32.59
N ASP A 575 -11.69 -18.00 33.18
CA ASP A 575 -12.92 -17.41 32.66
C ASP A 575 -12.87 -15.86 32.64
N ALA A 576 -12.28 -15.24 33.66
CA ALA A 576 -12.10 -13.79 33.68
C ALA A 576 -11.09 -13.28 32.66
N ALA A 577 -10.01 -14.00 32.41
CA ALA A 577 -9.01 -13.67 31.40
C ALA A 577 -9.58 -13.87 29.96
N SER A 578 -10.30 -14.96 29.74
CA SER A 578 -11.03 -15.22 28.48
C SER A 578 -12.09 -14.16 28.23
N ALA A 579 -12.90 -13.81 29.23
CA ALA A 579 -13.92 -12.77 29.10
C ALA A 579 -13.30 -11.37 28.81
N ALA A 580 -12.14 -11.05 29.38
CA ALA A 580 -11.42 -9.79 29.10
C ALA A 580 -10.86 -9.75 27.68
N PHE A 581 -10.31 -10.87 27.19
CA PHE A 581 -9.83 -11.03 25.81
C PHE A 581 -10.98 -10.91 24.80
N ASP A 582 -12.06 -11.62 25.02
CA ASP A 582 -13.26 -11.59 24.16
C ASP A 582 -13.88 -10.18 24.12
N ALA A 583 -13.91 -9.48 25.25
CA ALA A 583 -14.39 -8.12 25.33
C ALA A 583 -13.49 -7.11 24.57
N ASP A 584 -12.16 -7.28 24.62
CA ASP A 584 -11.22 -6.44 23.86
C ASP A 584 -11.35 -6.69 22.35
N GLU A 585 -11.49 -7.93 21.94
CA GLU A 585 -11.68 -8.30 20.53
C GLU A 585 -13.03 -7.82 19.99
N THR A 586 -14.10 -7.95 20.75
CA THR A 586 -15.45 -7.49 20.36
C THR A 586 -15.49 -5.99 20.17
N TRP A 587 -14.94 -5.21 21.15
CA TRP A 587 -14.90 -3.76 21.07
C TRP A 587 -14.06 -3.26 19.90
N SER A 588 -12.82 -3.77 19.76
CA SER A 588 -11.90 -3.34 18.71
C SER A 588 -12.40 -3.70 17.32
N SER A 589 -13.07 -4.84 17.18
CA SER A 589 -13.73 -5.27 15.93
C SER A 589 -14.89 -4.36 15.55
N ALA A 590 -15.72 -3.95 16.51
CA ALA A 590 -16.81 -3.00 16.28
C ALA A 590 -16.27 -1.62 15.83
N ALA A 591 -15.24 -1.10 16.52
CA ALA A 591 -14.60 0.16 16.18
C ALA A 591 -13.91 0.10 14.78
N ARG A 592 -13.27 -1.02 14.44
CA ARG A 592 -12.70 -1.25 13.10
C ARG A 592 -13.78 -1.21 12.03
N LEU A 593 -14.88 -1.94 12.21
CA LEU A 593 -15.98 -1.96 11.26
C LEU A 593 -16.63 -0.57 11.09
N GLN A 594 -16.79 0.19 12.17
CA GLN A 594 -17.28 1.57 12.12
C GLN A 594 -16.32 2.46 11.32
N THR A 595 -15.02 2.36 11.55
CA THR A 595 -13.97 3.07 10.78
C THR A 595 -14.08 2.74 9.30
N GLN A 596 -14.12 1.47 8.94
CA GLN A 596 -14.22 1.01 7.54
C GLN A 596 -15.47 1.54 6.84
N ARG A 597 -16.63 1.51 7.51
CA ARG A 597 -17.89 2.05 6.97
C ARG A 597 -17.84 3.56 6.78
N ALA A 598 -17.30 4.29 7.76
CA ALA A 598 -17.15 5.74 7.67
C ALA A 598 -16.24 6.13 6.49
N MET A 599 -15.09 5.43 6.35
CA MET A 599 -14.12 5.69 5.28
C MET A 599 -14.67 5.33 3.90
N TRP A 600 -15.36 4.18 3.76
CA TRP A 600 -15.98 3.80 2.48
C TRP A 600 -17.00 4.83 2.03
N ARG A 601 -17.86 5.29 2.94
CA ARG A 601 -18.90 6.28 2.67
C ARG A 601 -18.36 7.66 2.30
N ALA A 602 -17.30 8.13 3.00
CA ALA A 602 -16.84 9.50 2.90
C ALA A 602 -15.61 9.68 1.99
N ALA A 603 -14.63 8.75 2.05
CA ALA A 603 -13.35 8.82 1.35
C ALA A 603 -13.21 7.74 0.27
N GLY A 604 -14.31 7.17 -0.19
CA GLY A 604 -14.34 6.22 -1.30
C GLY A 604 -14.01 6.87 -2.65
N ILE A 605 -14.54 6.30 -3.74
CA ILE A 605 -14.23 6.69 -5.12
C ILE A 605 -14.75 8.10 -5.45
N VAL A 606 -15.98 8.40 -5.07
CA VAL A 606 -16.63 9.72 -5.25
C VAL A 606 -16.90 10.31 -3.88
N ARG A 607 -16.46 11.53 -3.66
CA ARG A 607 -16.41 12.21 -2.36
C ARG A 607 -17.23 13.48 -2.34
N GLU A 608 -17.68 13.86 -1.14
CA GLU A 608 -18.34 15.15 -0.87
C GLU A 608 -17.71 15.78 0.38
N THR A 609 -17.46 17.08 0.36
CA THR A 609 -16.82 17.79 1.49
C THR A 609 -17.58 17.60 2.79
N ARG A 610 -18.92 17.64 2.73
CA ARG A 610 -19.78 17.42 3.90
C ARG A 610 -19.59 16.03 4.52
N ALA A 611 -19.50 15.00 3.68
CA ALA A 611 -19.29 13.62 4.13
C ALA A 611 -17.90 13.43 4.73
N LEU A 612 -16.85 14.02 4.11
CA LEU A 612 -15.48 14.01 4.64
C LEU A 612 -15.40 14.62 6.04
N LEU A 613 -15.98 15.80 6.25
CA LEU A 613 -15.97 16.48 7.54
C LEU A 613 -16.77 15.73 8.61
N ALA A 614 -17.91 15.15 8.26
CA ALA A 614 -18.70 14.32 9.17
C ALA A 614 -17.94 13.06 9.61
N ALA A 615 -17.29 12.36 8.67
CA ALA A 615 -16.48 11.18 8.98
C ALA A 615 -15.24 11.56 9.81
N GLN A 616 -14.62 12.72 9.57
CA GLN A 616 -13.51 13.21 10.38
C GLN A 616 -13.93 13.37 11.84
N ALA A 617 -15.06 14.04 12.13
CA ALA A 617 -15.58 14.20 13.48
C ALA A 617 -15.92 12.84 14.14
N GLU A 618 -16.47 11.89 13.36
CA GLU A 618 -16.77 10.53 13.80
C GLU A 618 -15.47 9.80 14.21
N LEU A 619 -14.44 9.81 13.36
CA LEU A 619 -13.16 9.14 13.63
C LEU A 619 -12.40 9.82 14.80
N GLU A 620 -12.46 11.14 14.95
CA GLU A 620 -11.85 11.85 16.09
C GLU A 620 -12.49 11.43 17.42
N SER A 621 -13.81 11.22 17.43
CA SER A 621 -14.52 10.71 18.61
C SER A 621 -14.15 9.26 18.89
N LEU A 622 -14.08 8.43 17.83
CA LEU A 622 -13.70 7.04 17.94
C LEU A 622 -12.26 6.85 18.41
N LEU A 623 -11.32 7.72 17.99
CA LEU A 623 -9.93 7.69 18.46
C LEU A 623 -9.85 7.95 19.97
N ARG A 624 -10.59 8.97 20.48
CA ARG A 624 -10.63 9.26 21.93
C ARG A 624 -11.16 8.08 22.73
N LEU A 625 -12.22 7.41 22.25
CA LEU A 625 -12.77 6.22 22.89
C LEU A 625 -11.77 5.06 22.85
N CYS A 626 -11.14 4.83 21.67
CA CYS A 626 -10.12 3.80 21.50
C CYS A 626 -8.98 3.96 22.51
N GLU A 627 -8.44 5.15 22.64
CA GLU A 627 -7.35 5.42 23.57
C GLU A 627 -7.78 5.32 25.04
N ALA A 628 -9.02 5.68 25.37
CA ALA A 628 -9.55 5.52 26.72
C ALA A 628 -9.71 4.04 27.08
N GLU A 629 -10.26 3.22 26.18
CA GLU A 629 -10.39 1.77 26.35
C GLU A 629 -9.03 1.08 26.48
N MET A 630 -8.08 1.42 25.60
CA MET A 630 -6.73 0.88 25.67
C MET A 630 -6.04 1.20 27.00
N ARG A 631 -6.20 2.44 27.52
CA ARG A 631 -5.65 2.80 28.86
C ARG A 631 -6.33 2.02 29.96
N ALA A 632 -7.65 1.91 29.95
CA ALA A 632 -8.41 1.16 30.96
C ALA A 632 -8.04 -0.32 31.04
N ARG A 633 -7.60 -0.89 29.88
CA ARG A 633 -7.22 -2.32 29.75
C ARG A 633 -5.72 -2.56 29.80
N GLY A 634 -4.91 -1.62 30.27
CA GLY A 634 -3.44 -1.79 30.40
C GLY A 634 -2.69 -1.79 29.07
N GLY A 635 -3.27 -1.24 28.00
CA GLY A 635 -2.61 -1.04 26.71
C GLY A 635 -3.29 -1.71 25.50
N GLY A 636 -4.25 -2.59 25.72
CA GLY A 636 -4.99 -3.28 24.64
C GLY A 636 -4.20 -4.37 23.89
N GLY A 637 -4.89 -5.28 23.25
CA GLY A 637 -4.34 -6.36 22.42
C GLY A 637 -3.93 -5.86 21.02
N LEU A 638 -3.42 -6.77 20.18
CA LEU A 638 -2.97 -6.47 18.82
C LEU A 638 -4.07 -5.80 17.99
N ARG A 639 -5.30 -6.33 18.03
CA ARG A 639 -6.44 -5.79 17.25
C ARG A 639 -6.79 -4.35 17.67
N ALA A 640 -6.69 -4.03 18.95
CA ALA A 640 -6.90 -2.67 19.44
C ALA A 640 -5.86 -1.68 18.88
N HIS A 641 -4.58 -2.11 18.83
CA HIS A 641 -3.51 -1.32 18.21
C HIS A 641 -3.72 -1.12 16.71
N GLU A 642 -4.06 -2.17 15.97
CA GLU A 642 -4.38 -2.08 14.54
C GLU A 642 -5.56 -1.16 14.28
N THR A 643 -6.61 -1.25 15.10
CA THR A 643 -7.79 -0.38 15.01
C THR A 643 -7.43 1.08 15.26
N ARG A 644 -6.64 1.37 16.32
CA ARG A 644 -6.10 2.72 16.56
C ARG A 644 -5.31 3.23 15.36
N ASN A 645 -4.45 2.39 14.77
CA ASN A 645 -3.64 2.76 13.61
C ASN A 645 -4.50 3.07 12.38
N LEU A 646 -5.52 2.26 12.11
CA LEU A 646 -6.48 2.53 11.04
C LEU A 646 -7.22 3.87 11.26
N ILE A 647 -7.65 4.17 12.49
CA ILE A 647 -8.32 5.45 12.79
C ILE A 647 -7.36 6.62 12.52
N VAL A 648 -6.09 6.53 12.95
CA VAL A 648 -5.07 7.57 12.70
C VAL A 648 -4.84 7.77 11.21
N CYS A 649 -4.65 6.69 10.44
CA CYS A 649 -4.53 6.76 8.97
C CYS A 649 -5.77 7.36 8.33
N GLY A 650 -6.97 6.94 8.76
CA GLY A 650 -8.25 7.48 8.28
C GLY A 650 -8.37 8.98 8.50
N LEU A 651 -7.96 9.48 9.66
CA LEU A 651 -7.91 10.91 9.95
C LEU A 651 -6.94 11.65 9.03
N CYS A 652 -5.76 11.09 8.74
CA CYS A 652 -4.83 11.68 7.77
C CYS A 652 -5.45 11.76 6.37
N VAL A 653 -6.12 10.69 5.90
CA VAL A 653 -6.83 10.66 4.62
C VAL A 653 -7.93 11.72 4.57
N LEU A 654 -8.80 11.78 5.58
CA LEU A 654 -9.94 12.70 5.61
C LEU A 654 -9.50 14.16 5.66
N ARG A 655 -8.49 14.48 6.46
CA ARG A 655 -7.92 15.82 6.57
C ARG A 655 -7.26 16.28 5.27
N SER A 656 -6.44 15.42 4.65
CA SER A 656 -5.82 15.71 3.35
C SER A 656 -6.89 15.91 2.27
N ALA A 657 -7.90 15.02 2.20
CA ALA A 657 -9.01 15.12 1.25
C ALA A 657 -9.85 16.38 1.45
N SER A 658 -10.12 16.77 2.71
CA SER A 658 -10.88 17.98 3.01
C SER A 658 -10.10 19.27 2.72
N ALA A 659 -8.77 19.22 2.77
CA ALA A 659 -7.90 20.36 2.49
C ALA A 659 -7.80 20.67 0.99
N ARG A 660 -7.78 19.65 0.13
CA ARG A 660 -7.69 19.80 -1.34
C ARG A 660 -8.99 20.28 -1.95
N LYS A 661 -8.96 21.40 -2.67
CA LYS A 661 -10.13 22.06 -3.27
C LYS A 661 -10.15 21.93 -4.80
N GLU A 662 -9.83 20.74 -5.28
CA GLU A 662 -9.88 20.35 -6.69
C GLU A 662 -10.19 18.85 -6.81
N SER A 663 -10.49 18.39 -8.01
CA SER A 663 -10.49 16.96 -8.37
C SER A 663 -9.27 16.67 -9.25
N ARG A 664 -8.40 15.73 -8.79
CA ARG A 664 -7.18 15.33 -9.48
C ARG A 664 -6.88 13.86 -9.23
N GLY A 665 -6.63 13.09 -10.30
CA GLY A 665 -6.33 11.67 -10.23
C GLY A 665 -7.34 10.88 -9.40
N LEU A 666 -6.89 10.26 -8.32
CA LEU A 666 -7.69 9.44 -7.41
C LEU A 666 -8.60 10.24 -6.47
N HIS A 667 -8.38 11.54 -6.33
CA HIS A 667 -9.22 12.40 -5.51
C HIS A 667 -10.28 13.08 -6.36
N TYR A 668 -11.51 12.58 -6.30
CA TYR A 668 -12.65 13.14 -7.02
C TYR A 668 -13.72 13.61 -6.03
N VAL A 669 -13.97 14.93 -6.00
CA VAL A 669 -14.90 15.60 -5.08
C VAL A 669 -15.98 16.33 -5.87
N LEU A 670 -17.24 16.06 -5.58
CA LEU A 670 -18.38 16.66 -6.28
C LEU A 670 -18.46 18.18 -6.11
N ASP A 671 -18.04 18.69 -4.95
CA ASP A 671 -18.05 20.14 -4.66
C ASP A 671 -16.98 20.92 -5.42
N PHE A 672 -15.90 20.22 -5.86
CA PHE A 672 -14.78 20.80 -6.60
C PHE A 672 -14.36 19.88 -7.75
N PRO A 673 -15.21 19.75 -8.80
CA PRO A 673 -15.00 18.76 -9.87
C PRO A 673 -13.82 19.07 -10.80
N GLU A 674 -13.38 20.34 -10.83
CA GLU A 674 -12.36 20.81 -11.76
C GLU A 674 -10.95 20.69 -11.17
N ARG A 675 -9.95 20.55 -12.05
CA ARG A 675 -8.54 20.70 -11.69
C ARG A 675 -8.19 22.17 -11.50
N VAL A 676 -7.45 22.47 -10.43
CA VAL A 676 -6.97 23.82 -10.14
C VAL A 676 -5.44 23.81 -10.15
N GLU A 677 -4.82 24.50 -11.11
CA GLU A 677 -3.36 24.47 -11.26
C GLU A 677 -2.62 25.00 -10.02
N ALA A 678 -3.20 25.95 -9.32
CA ALA A 678 -2.65 26.46 -8.06
C ALA A 678 -2.65 25.43 -6.92
N GLU A 679 -3.50 24.40 -7.01
CA GLU A 679 -3.62 23.27 -6.08
C GLU A 679 -2.72 22.07 -6.48
N ARG A 680 -2.01 22.13 -7.59
CA ARG A 680 -1.05 21.10 -8.02
C ARG A 680 0.19 21.07 -7.12
N LYS A 681 -0.04 20.69 -5.87
CA LYS A 681 0.93 20.61 -4.79
C LYS A 681 0.60 19.43 -3.89
N PRO A 682 1.58 18.75 -3.26
CA PRO A 682 1.28 17.74 -2.26
C PRO A 682 0.54 18.36 -1.06
N THR A 683 -0.42 17.62 -0.53
CA THR A 683 -0.95 17.89 0.81
C THR A 683 0.05 17.40 1.84
N LEU A 684 0.33 18.21 2.85
CA LEU A 684 1.24 17.87 3.93
C LEU A 684 0.50 17.89 5.26
N VAL A 685 0.58 16.79 6.00
CA VAL A 685 0.11 16.70 7.38
C VAL A 685 1.32 16.76 8.29
N GLU A 686 1.42 17.82 9.09
CA GLU A 686 2.48 18.01 10.08
C GLU A 686 1.95 17.69 11.47
N PRO A 687 2.33 16.55 12.06
CA PRO A 687 1.98 16.26 13.44
C PRO A 687 2.77 17.19 14.37
N ARG A 688 2.11 17.87 15.30
CA ARG A 688 2.80 18.58 16.37
C ARG A 688 2.95 17.65 17.57
N ALA A 689 4.08 17.71 18.27
CA ALA A 689 4.37 16.86 19.41
C ALA A 689 3.29 16.91 20.52
N THR A 690 2.53 18.01 20.57
CA THR A 690 1.39 18.22 21.51
C THR A 690 0.05 17.71 20.96
N ASP A 691 -0.05 17.37 19.67
CA ASP A 691 -1.34 17.13 19.00
C ASP A 691 -1.76 15.65 19.03
N VAL A 692 -0.88 14.76 19.48
CA VAL A 692 -1.16 13.33 19.61
C VAL A 692 -2.30 13.08 20.63
N TYR A 693 -2.59 14.05 21.50
CA TYR A 693 -3.56 13.94 22.60
C TYR A 693 -4.59 15.06 22.71
N GLY A 694 -4.73 15.99 21.75
CA GLY A 694 -5.74 17.02 21.98
C GLY A 694 -6.03 18.05 20.90
N ARG A 695 -5.20 18.27 19.89
CA ARG A 695 -5.46 19.22 18.80
C ARG A 695 -5.26 18.60 17.43
N ALA A 696 -6.05 19.03 16.45
CA ALA A 696 -5.92 18.55 15.09
C ALA A 696 -4.57 18.97 14.48
N PRO A 697 -3.80 18.06 13.87
CA PRO A 697 -2.58 18.43 13.15
C PRO A 697 -2.90 19.42 12.03
N ALA A 698 -2.02 20.39 11.83
CA ALA A 698 -2.17 21.35 10.73
C ALA A 698 -1.98 20.65 9.39
N VAL A 699 -2.91 20.88 8.46
CA VAL A 699 -2.78 20.43 7.07
C VAL A 699 -2.50 21.64 6.20
N SER A 700 -1.45 21.58 5.40
CA SER A 700 -1.07 22.61 4.46
C SER A 700 -0.78 22.06 3.07
N LEU A 701 -1.01 22.86 2.04
CA LEU A 701 -0.55 22.62 0.68
C LEU A 701 0.80 23.30 0.52
N VAL A 702 1.85 22.53 0.30
CA VAL A 702 3.22 23.03 0.21
C VAL A 702 3.71 22.94 -1.23
N ALA A 703 4.30 24.02 -1.75
CA ALA A 703 4.94 23.98 -3.05
C ALA A 703 6.20 23.09 -3.00
N PHE A 704 6.46 22.33 -4.07
CA PHE A 704 7.71 21.60 -4.21
C PHE A 704 8.89 22.58 -4.14
N ALA A 705 9.71 22.50 -3.10
CA ALA A 705 11.05 23.08 -3.14
C ALA A 705 11.95 22.14 -3.97
N LYS A 706 12.90 22.69 -4.71
CA LYS A 706 13.86 21.87 -5.48
C LYS A 706 14.56 20.88 -4.53
N VAL A 707 14.49 19.60 -4.86
CA VAL A 707 14.93 18.46 -4.03
C VAL A 707 16.44 18.43 -3.73
N GLY A 708 17.22 19.45 -4.10
CA GLY A 708 18.64 19.57 -3.73
C GLY A 708 18.92 20.14 -2.34
N ASP A 709 17.98 20.91 -1.75
CA ASP A 709 18.27 21.75 -0.57
C ASP A 709 17.36 21.47 0.64
N GLN A 710 16.52 20.43 0.61
CA GLN A 710 15.44 20.25 1.59
C GLN A 710 15.87 19.96 3.04
N ALA A 711 17.09 19.50 3.29
CA ALA A 711 17.58 19.34 4.67
C ALA A 711 17.91 20.67 5.36
N GLY A 712 18.18 21.74 4.61
CA GLY A 712 18.53 23.08 5.10
C GLY A 712 17.37 24.09 5.13
N GLU A 713 16.49 24.07 4.11
CA GLU A 713 15.44 25.09 3.93
C GLU A 713 14.14 24.83 4.72
N ILE A 714 13.90 23.61 5.18
CA ILE A 714 12.74 23.28 6.02
C ILE A 714 12.74 24.02 7.37
N ARG A 715 13.89 24.57 7.79
CA ARG A 715 14.02 25.42 9.00
C ARG A 715 13.41 26.83 8.85
N ALA A 716 13.23 27.32 7.63
CA ALA A 716 12.84 28.72 7.41
C ALA A 716 11.32 28.96 7.28
N ALA A 717 10.50 27.91 7.07
CA ALA A 717 9.06 28.05 6.85
C ALA A 717 8.20 28.05 8.13
N SER A 718 8.78 27.94 9.31
CA SER A 718 8.06 27.83 10.59
C SER A 718 8.00 29.11 11.43
N ALA A 719 8.29 30.30 10.86
CA ALA A 719 8.05 31.56 11.57
C ALA A 719 6.57 31.95 11.46
N PRO A 720 5.82 32.13 12.58
CA PRO A 720 4.45 32.60 12.51
C PRO A 720 4.44 34.06 12.05
N ALA A 721 3.68 34.34 11.01
CA ALA A 721 3.27 35.70 10.72
C ALA A 721 2.50 36.27 11.93
N ARG A 722 2.96 37.39 12.43
CA ARG A 722 2.29 38.17 13.49
C ARG A 722 0.96 38.72 13.02
#